data_141b474bab98b9dcbe8335b32dc5fd88
#
_entry.id   141b474bab98b9dcbe8335b32dc5fd88
#
_cell.length_a   1.000
_cell.length_b   1.000
_cell.length_c   1.000
_cell.angle_alpha   90.00
_cell.angle_beta   90.00
_cell.angle_gamma   90.00
#
_symmetry.space_group_name_H-M   'P 1'
#
loop_
_entity.id
_entity.type
_entity.pdbx_description
1 polymer ?
#
loop_
_entity_poly.entity_id
_entity_poly.type
_entity_poly.pdbx_seq_one_letter_code
_entity_poly.pdbx_strand_id
1 'polypeptide(L)'
;MKHTDIIKSLSLEQKCALLSGGTVFTTRALPGKGIPAITLSDGPNGVRKQAGAADHLGLNPSVPATCFPTSATVANSWDPALGEAVGAAMGEEAAAQGVSVLLGPGLNIKRSPLCGRNFEYFSEDPYLAGKMAAAYVRGIQKNGIAACPKHFAVNSQELRRMASDSIVDERTLREIYLTGFEMVVKEAQPKTIMSAYNLVNGTYANENTHLLMDILRGDWGFDGAVVTDWGGSNDHALGVKNGSTLEMPAPGGDAVRELMKAVQTGKITEADVDARLDELLELVFTTKAAVDAAPGKFDADAHHALARRAAAQSIVLLKNENSLLPLAKGEKVAVIGDFAQTPRYQGAGSSAVNSIKVDSFLDCLAESGLNSVGYAKGFDRQGKPDEALKAEAVLLAKNADVVLLCMGLDEIKESEGIDRADMKLAENQLELLAAVAAANPNVVVLLSAGSSLESGWVKDCKALVYGCLGGQAGAGALVEVLTGAQNPCGKLAETWARSYADTPAKAHFGGDGPTVEYREGLYVGYRYYDTAGVPTAFPFGYGLSYTSFAYSDLKADETGVTLTVTNTGSCAGAEVVQLYVAKPDATIFRPAKELKGFTKVQLEAGESKTVTIPLDDKAFRYWNVKTDRWEVEGGSYQLLVGASSADIRLTAAVTVAGTGAPDPYAGKDLAHYRTAQVQNVPDAEFEALLGRPIPENKVHINRNMTLGEMGHGRSPIGWLAAAVLGTLLRRSIKKGKPDLNILFQYNMPLRALAKMTNGAISMGMVDGIVMELQGFWIIGLVRVIVETVKNLVLNSRMEERLKNS
;
A
#
# COMPACT_ATOMS: atom_id res chain seq x y z
N MET A 1 30.28 7.38 12.10
CA MET A 1 30.44 6.28 11.14
C MET A 1 30.93 5.04 11.86
N LYS A 2 30.24 3.92 11.64
CA LYS A 2 30.52 2.61 12.28
C LYS A 2 31.62 1.84 11.54
N HIS A 3 31.75 2.04 10.24
CA HIS A 3 32.63 1.29 9.32
C HIS A 3 33.79 2.11 8.74
N THR A 4 34.29 3.09 9.48
CA THR A 4 35.30 4.07 9.05
C THR A 4 36.53 3.42 8.41
N ASP A 5 37.05 2.32 8.98
CA ASP A 5 38.30 1.69 8.51
C ASP A 5 38.09 1.01 7.13
N ILE A 6 36.95 0.35 6.94
CA ILE A 6 36.57 -0.24 5.66
C ILE A 6 36.42 0.88 4.61
N ILE A 7 35.65 1.92 4.93
CA ILE A 7 35.38 3.05 4.04
C ILE A 7 36.68 3.72 3.58
N LYS A 8 37.63 3.98 4.51
CA LYS A 8 38.95 4.54 4.17
C LYS A 8 39.80 3.64 3.29
N SER A 9 39.59 2.32 3.31
CA SER A 9 40.32 1.37 2.46
C SER A 9 39.82 1.30 1.01
N LEU A 10 38.67 1.93 0.71
CA LEU A 10 38.03 1.90 -0.58
C LEU A 10 38.44 3.07 -1.45
N SER A 11 38.64 2.83 -2.75
CA SER A 11 38.74 3.89 -3.73
C SER A 11 37.41 4.59 -3.96
N LEU A 12 37.40 5.82 -4.47
CA LEU A 12 36.17 6.54 -4.80
C LEU A 12 35.28 5.74 -5.77
N GLU A 13 35.89 5.05 -6.76
CA GLU A 13 35.12 4.19 -7.69
C GLU A 13 34.42 3.04 -6.96
N GLN A 14 35.10 2.39 -6.00
CA GLN A 14 34.51 1.31 -5.19
C GLN A 14 33.38 1.83 -4.28
N LYS A 15 33.58 2.97 -3.62
CA LYS A 15 32.55 3.63 -2.80
C LYS A 15 31.29 3.93 -3.63
N CYS A 16 31.47 4.57 -4.79
CA CYS A 16 30.36 4.90 -5.69
C CYS A 16 29.66 3.65 -6.24
N ALA A 17 30.41 2.58 -6.53
CA ALA A 17 29.84 1.34 -7.06
C ALA A 17 28.93 0.62 -6.05
N LEU A 18 29.26 0.65 -4.76
CA LEU A 18 28.47 0.02 -3.70
C LEU A 18 27.10 0.68 -3.51
N LEU A 19 26.94 1.97 -3.82
CA LEU A 19 25.66 2.70 -3.62
C LEU A 19 24.63 2.42 -4.73
N SER A 20 24.87 1.42 -5.58
CA SER A 20 23.89 0.93 -6.56
C SER A 20 23.84 -0.59 -6.60
N GLY A 21 22.71 -1.15 -7.05
CA GLY A 21 22.52 -2.59 -7.15
C GLY A 21 23.53 -3.28 -8.03
N GLY A 22 23.87 -4.52 -7.67
CA GLY A 22 24.71 -5.40 -8.47
C GLY A 22 23.90 -6.19 -9.50
N THR A 23 22.66 -6.57 -9.15
CA THR A 23 21.66 -7.18 -10.02
C THR A 23 20.29 -6.57 -9.75
N VAL A 24 19.24 -7.14 -10.34
CA VAL A 24 17.85 -6.66 -10.11
C VAL A 24 17.47 -6.69 -8.62
N PHE A 25 17.96 -7.67 -7.85
CA PHE A 25 17.59 -7.88 -6.44
C PHE A 25 18.78 -8.08 -5.50
N THR A 26 20.00 -7.75 -5.90
CA THR A 26 21.16 -7.86 -5.00
C THR A 26 21.97 -6.57 -4.96
N THR A 27 22.58 -6.31 -3.81
CA THR A 27 23.63 -5.30 -3.71
C THR A 27 24.90 -5.77 -4.42
N ARG A 28 25.84 -4.89 -4.64
CA ARG A 28 27.14 -5.22 -5.20
C ARG A 28 28.07 -5.81 -4.13
N ALA A 29 28.79 -6.87 -4.45
CA ALA A 29 29.85 -7.41 -3.60
C ALA A 29 31.23 -6.82 -3.99
N LEU A 30 32.10 -6.69 -2.99
CA LEU A 30 33.55 -6.48 -3.17
C LEU A 30 34.31 -7.51 -2.30
N PRO A 31 34.49 -8.75 -2.81
CA PRO A 31 35.04 -9.85 -2.01
C PRO A 31 36.47 -9.56 -1.52
N GLY A 32 37.32 -8.87 -2.32
CA GLY A 32 38.67 -8.46 -1.93
C GLY A 32 38.70 -7.45 -0.76
N LYS A 33 37.56 -6.86 -0.42
CA LYS A 33 37.40 -5.96 0.72
C LYS A 33 36.52 -6.57 1.84
N GLY A 34 36.14 -7.84 1.71
CA GLY A 34 35.28 -8.51 2.68
C GLY A 34 33.83 -8.02 2.69
N ILE A 35 33.36 -7.35 1.63
CA ILE A 35 31.99 -6.85 1.54
C ILE A 35 31.15 -7.83 0.71
N PRO A 36 30.20 -8.57 1.33
CA PRO A 36 29.32 -9.48 0.61
C PRO A 36 28.17 -8.76 -0.10
N ALA A 37 27.57 -9.40 -1.11
CA ALA A 37 26.25 -9.00 -1.57
C ALA A 37 25.17 -9.51 -0.63
N ILE A 38 24.08 -8.75 -0.52
CA ILE A 38 22.85 -9.18 0.13
C ILE A 38 21.69 -9.20 -0.86
N THR A 39 20.68 -10.03 -0.60
CA THR A 39 19.47 -10.17 -1.42
C THR A 39 18.32 -9.36 -0.84
N LEU A 40 17.68 -8.56 -1.68
CA LEU A 40 16.40 -7.93 -1.43
C LEU A 40 15.31 -8.78 -2.12
N SER A 41 14.09 -8.75 -1.60
CA SER A 41 12.97 -9.48 -2.24
C SER A 41 11.66 -8.75 -2.00
N ASP A 42 10.79 -8.74 -3.01
CA ASP A 42 9.39 -8.34 -2.80
C ASP A 42 8.74 -9.22 -1.75
N GLY A 43 7.71 -8.67 -1.08
CA GLY A 43 7.02 -9.46 -0.10
C GLY A 43 6.19 -8.73 0.95
N PRO A 44 5.20 -7.86 0.58
CA PRO A 44 4.33 -7.24 1.56
C PRO A 44 3.35 -8.22 2.23
N ASN A 45 3.05 -9.35 1.58
CA ASN A 45 2.15 -10.40 2.11
C ASN A 45 2.69 -11.83 1.96
N GLY A 46 4.01 -11.98 1.78
CA GLY A 46 4.76 -13.23 1.65
C GLY A 46 6.00 -13.05 0.81
N VAL A 47 7.00 -13.89 1.01
CA VAL A 47 8.29 -13.77 0.32
C VAL A 47 8.11 -14.05 -1.17
N ARG A 48 8.62 -13.16 -2.03
CA ARG A 48 8.60 -13.34 -3.46
C ARG A 48 10.01 -13.31 -4.06
N LYS A 49 10.86 -14.22 -3.61
CA LYS A 49 12.21 -14.37 -4.17
C LYS A 49 12.13 -14.98 -5.55
N GLN A 50 12.57 -14.25 -6.57
CA GLN A 50 12.55 -14.74 -7.94
C GLN A 50 13.54 -15.91 -8.14
N ALA A 51 13.11 -16.91 -8.92
CA ALA A 51 13.90 -18.08 -9.27
C ALA A 51 14.43 -17.92 -10.71
N GLY A 52 15.74 -17.81 -10.89
CA GLY A 52 16.34 -17.65 -12.22
C GLY A 52 16.43 -16.20 -12.68
N ALA A 53 16.07 -15.93 -13.95
CA ALA A 53 16.12 -14.57 -14.49
C ALA A 53 15.08 -13.66 -13.81
N ALA A 54 15.55 -12.56 -13.24
CA ALA A 54 14.69 -11.62 -12.54
C ALA A 54 14.03 -10.63 -13.50
N ASP A 55 12.80 -10.21 -13.19
CA ASP A 55 12.09 -9.11 -13.85
C ASP A 55 11.63 -8.06 -12.86
N HIS A 56 11.20 -6.89 -13.37
CA HIS A 56 10.82 -5.75 -12.54
C HIS A 56 9.35 -5.75 -12.09
N LEU A 57 8.48 -6.53 -12.73
CA LEU A 57 7.04 -6.60 -12.44
C LEU A 57 6.62 -7.90 -11.77
N GLY A 58 7.57 -8.81 -11.63
CA GLY A 58 7.33 -10.05 -10.96
C GLY A 58 6.50 -11.06 -11.76
N LEU A 59 6.69 -11.12 -13.03
CA LEU A 59 6.03 -12.08 -13.93
C LEU A 59 6.77 -13.41 -14.01
N ASN A 60 8.08 -13.42 -13.69
CA ASN A 60 8.89 -14.63 -13.68
C ASN A 60 8.62 -15.50 -12.44
N PRO A 61 8.84 -16.82 -12.54
CA PRO A 61 8.65 -17.72 -11.41
C PRO A 61 9.45 -17.29 -10.18
N SER A 62 8.84 -17.45 -9.01
CA SER A 62 9.48 -17.22 -7.72
C SER A 62 9.53 -18.51 -6.89
N VAL A 63 10.40 -18.52 -5.88
CA VAL A 63 10.51 -19.62 -4.92
C VAL A 63 9.18 -19.73 -4.17
N PRO A 64 8.64 -20.95 -3.96
CA PRO A 64 7.42 -21.12 -3.19
C PRO A 64 7.55 -20.57 -1.77
N ALA A 65 6.51 -19.87 -1.31
CA ALA A 65 6.42 -19.29 0.02
C ALA A 65 4.97 -19.26 0.52
N THR A 66 4.75 -18.96 1.78
CA THR A 66 3.40 -18.76 2.31
C THR A 66 2.85 -17.42 1.85
N CYS A 67 1.69 -17.46 1.18
CA CYS A 67 0.92 -16.26 0.88
C CYS A 67 -0.03 -15.95 2.05
N PHE A 68 0.36 -15.01 2.89
CA PHE A 68 -0.49 -14.49 3.96
C PHE A 68 -1.60 -13.61 3.39
N PRO A 69 -2.66 -13.31 4.16
CA PRO A 69 -3.63 -12.29 3.78
C PRO A 69 -2.95 -10.96 3.47
N THR A 70 -3.49 -10.20 2.53
CA THR A 70 -2.92 -8.89 2.16
C THR A 70 -2.97 -7.90 3.32
N SER A 71 -2.17 -6.85 3.27
CA SER A 71 -2.15 -5.80 4.31
C SER A 71 -3.54 -5.19 4.52
N ALA A 72 -4.30 -4.96 3.42
CA ALA A 72 -5.69 -4.50 3.49
C ALA A 72 -6.60 -5.47 4.26
N THR A 73 -6.36 -6.78 4.12
CA THR A 73 -7.11 -7.81 4.84
C THR A 73 -6.74 -7.80 6.32
N VAL A 74 -5.44 -7.91 6.65
CA VAL A 74 -4.99 -7.99 8.05
C VAL A 74 -5.33 -6.71 8.82
N ALA A 75 -5.37 -5.55 8.15
CA ALA A 75 -5.81 -4.30 8.79
C ALA A 75 -7.23 -4.38 9.35
N ASN A 76 -8.12 -5.15 8.70
CA ASN A 76 -9.48 -5.39 9.21
C ASN A 76 -9.52 -6.19 10.53
N SER A 77 -8.42 -6.84 10.93
CA SER A 77 -8.34 -7.48 12.25
C SER A 77 -8.26 -6.46 13.40
N TRP A 78 -7.75 -5.27 13.13
CA TRP A 78 -7.42 -4.25 14.15
C TRP A 78 -6.58 -4.83 15.30
N ASP A 79 -5.68 -5.75 14.95
CA ASP A 79 -4.85 -6.49 15.91
C ASP A 79 -3.37 -6.39 15.53
N PRO A 80 -2.62 -5.43 16.12
CA PRO A 80 -1.18 -5.32 15.89
C PRO A 80 -0.39 -6.58 16.31
N ALA A 81 -0.86 -7.33 17.31
CA ALA A 81 -0.16 -8.55 17.72
C ALA A 81 -0.27 -9.65 16.65
N LEU A 82 -1.43 -9.77 16.00
CA LEU A 82 -1.60 -10.64 14.83
C LEU A 82 -0.71 -10.18 13.67
N GLY A 83 -0.67 -8.87 13.41
CA GLY A 83 0.22 -8.28 12.39
C GLY A 83 1.70 -8.59 12.65
N GLU A 84 2.14 -8.51 13.91
CA GLU A 84 3.51 -8.85 14.32
C GLU A 84 3.81 -10.35 14.14
N ALA A 85 2.85 -11.22 14.44
CA ALA A 85 3.00 -12.65 14.22
C ALA A 85 3.14 -13.01 12.72
N VAL A 86 2.32 -12.39 11.85
CA VAL A 86 2.43 -12.53 10.39
C VAL A 86 3.78 -12.01 9.91
N GLY A 87 4.20 -10.83 10.37
CA GLY A 87 5.52 -10.28 10.07
C GLY A 87 6.67 -11.20 10.49
N ALA A 88 6.59 -11.82 11.67
CA ALA A 88 7.61 -12.74 12.16
C ALA A 88 7.72 -13.99 11.28
N ALA A 89 6.59 -14.58 10.85
CA ALA A 89 6.59 -15.73 9.94
C ALA A 89 7.16 -15.37 8.56
N MET A 90 6.79 -14.21 7.99
CA MET A 90 7.39 -13.74 6.74
C MET A 90 8.89 -13.51 6.87
N GLY A 91 9.35 -12.96 7.98
CA GLY A 91 10.77 -12.76 8.26
C GLY A 91 11.54 -14.08 8.40
N GLU A 92 10.96 -15.10 9.01
CA GLU A 92 11.52 -16.44 9.10
C GLU A 92 11.69 -17.08 7.72
N GLU A 93 10.66 -17.04 6.86
CA GLU A 93 10.74 -17.53 5.49
C GLU A 93 11.79 -16.77 4.67
N ALA A 94 11.84 -15.45 4.80
CA ALA A 94 12.81 -14.61 4.11
C ALA A 94 14.25 -14.98 4.50
N ALA A 95 14.53 -15.09 5.80
CA ALA A 95 15.85 -15.49 6.28
C ALA A 95 16.21 -16.91 5.81
N ALA A 96 15.28 -17.87 5.90
CA ALA A 96 15.46 -19.23 5.44
C ALA A 96 15.75 -19.33 3.93
N GLN A 97 15.19 -18.41 3.14
CA GLN A 97 15.42 -18.31 1.69
C GLN A 97 16.65 -17.47 1.33
N GLY A 98 17.42 -16.96 2.30
CA GLY A 98 18.60 -16.16 2.04
C GLY A 98 18.29 -14.72 1.64
N VAL A 99 17.14 -14.15 2.08
CA VAL A 99 16.73 -12.78 1.84
C VAL A 99 17.10 -11.92 3.04
N SER A 100 17.89 -10.89 2.82
CA SER A 100 18.36 -9.95 3.84
C SER A 100 17.41 -8.76 4.05
N VAL A 101 16.69 -8.34 3.00
CA VAL A 101 15.75 -7.22 3.04
C VAL A 101 14.44 -7.65 2.42
N LEU A 102 13.37 -7.67 3.21
CA LEU A 102 12.02 -7.91 2.71
C LEU A 102 11.34 -6.57 2.41
N LEU A 103 10.96 -6.35 1.13
CA LEU A 103 10.41 -5.09 0.63
C LEU A 103 8.93 -4.94 0.99
N GLY A 104 8.70 -4.62 2.23
CA GLY A 104 7.39 -4.43 2.85
C GLY A 104 7.50 -4.08 4.33
N PRO A 105 6.36 -3.72 4.94
CA PRO A 105 5.00 -3.60 4.37
C PRO A 105 4.77 -2.32 3.56
N GLY A 106 3.73 -2.32 2.70
CA GLY A 106 3.19 -1.12 2.08
C GLY A 106 2.23 -0.40 3.04
N LEU A 107 2.38 0.94 3.21
CA LEU A 107 1.54 1.70 4.14
C LEU A 107 1.08 3.06 3.61
N ASN A 108 1.07 3.27 2.30
CA ASN A 108 0.48 4.46 1.73
C ASN A 108 -1.02 4.55 2.09
N ILE A 109 -1.52 5.77 2.21
CA ILE A 109 -2.93 6.01 2.56
C ILE A 109 -3.84 5.66 1.38
N LYS A 110 -4.93 4.96 1.65
CA LYS A 110 -6.00 4.68 0.68
C LYS A 110 -6.80 5.97 0.42
N ARG A 111 -6.24 6.84 -0.43
CA ARG A 111 -6.80 8.14 -0.78
C ARG A 111 -8.06 8.03 -1.62
N SER A 112 -8.04 7.11 -2.57
CA SER A 112 -9.14 6.84 -3.49
C SER A 112 -9.38 5.34 -3.61
N PRO A 113 -10.63 4.88 -3.66
CA PRO A 113 -10.95 3.47 -3.88
C PRO A 113 -10.48 2.94 -5.25
N LEU A 114 -10.13 3.82 -6.18
CA LEU A 114 -9.67 3.44 -7.51
C LEU A 114 -8.17 3.09 -7.58
N CYS A 115 -7.37 3.40 -6.56
CA CYS A 115 -5.95 3.04 -6.58
C CYS A 115 -5.76 1.53 -6.68
N GLY A 116 -5.05 1.09 -7.72
CA GLY A 116 -4.89 -0.34 -8.04
C GLY A 116 -4.16 -1.15 -6.97
N ARG A 117 -3.34 -0.50 -6.14
CA ARG A 117 -2.57 -1.14 -5.04
C ARG A 117 -3.22 -1.01 -3.67
N ASN A 118 -4.49 -0.59 -3.57
CA ASN A 118 -5.18 -0.51 -2.27
C ASN A 118 -5.16 -1.83 -1.50
N PHE A 119 -5.16 -2.98 -2.18
CA PHE A 119 -5.05 -4.29 -1.55
C PHE A 119 -3.75 -4.46 -0.73
N GLU A 120 -2.69 -3.74 -1.09
CA GLU A 120 -1.36 -3.82 -0.48
C GLU A 120 -1.19 -2.86 0.71
N TYR A 121 -2.10 -1.89 0.86
CA TYR A 121 -2.05 -0.84 1.87
C TYR A 121 -3.06 -1.08 3.00
N PHE A 122 -2.70 -0.74 4.23
CA PHE A 122 -3.51 -1.07 5.41
C PHE A 122 -4.83 -0.31 5.45
N SER A 123 -4.81 1.02 5.40
CA SER A 123 -5.98 1.83 5.76
C SER A 123 -6.03 3.19 5.07
N GLU A 124 -7.20 3.83 5.11
CA GLU A 124 -7.40 5.26 4.85
C GLU A 124 -6.99 6.13 6.06
N ASP A 125 -6.86 5.49 7.24
CA ASP A 125 -6.51 6.16 8.49
C ASP A 125 -5.02 6.00 8.81
N PRO A 126 -4.25 7.10 8.99
CA PRO A 126 -2.81 7.03 9.24
C PRO A 126 -2.44 6.40 10.59
N TYR A 127 -3.31 6.49 11.61
CA TYR A 127 -3.05 5.90 12.92
C TYR A 127 -3.15 4.37 12.86
N LEU A 128 -4.25 3.85 12.30
CA LEU A 128 -4.42 2.40 12.08
C LEU A 128 -3.32 1.85 11.17
N ALA A 129 -3.06 2.50 10.04
CA ALA A 129 -2.00 2.09 9.11
C ALA A 129 -0.62 2.06 9.80
N GLY A 130 -0.30 3.08 10.59
CA GLY A 130 0.97 3.17 11.32
C GLY A 130 1.14 2.07 12.37
N LYS A 131 0.11 1.81 13.20
CA LYS A 131 0.15 0.76 14.24
C LYS A 131 0.32 -0.64 13.63
N MET A 132 -0.43 -0.94 12.56
CA MET A 132 -0.33 -2.22 11.88
C MET A 132 1.03 -2.39 11.17
N ALA A 133 1.49 -1.37 10.45
CA ALA A 133 2.79 -1.41 9.77
C ALA A 133 3.96 -1.52 10.74
N ALA A 134 3.95 -0.78 11.87
CA ALA A 134 4.98 -0.89 12.89
C ALA A 134 5.06 -2.30 13.48
N ALA A 135 3.92 -2.94 13.69
CA ALA A 135 3.86 -4.34 14.16
C ALA A 135 4.49 -5.31 13.14
N TYR A 136 4.15 -5.18 11.85
CA TYR A 136 4.78 -5.97 10.78
C TYR A 136 6.30 -5.79 10.75
N VAL A 137 6.79 -4.55 10.82
CA VAL A 137 8.23 -4.24 10.82
C VAL A 137 8.92 -4.91 12.02
N ARG A 138 8.36 -4.80 13.23
CA ARG A 138 8.91 -5.49 14.41
C ARG A 138 8.97 -7.01 14.20
N GLY A 139 7.87 -7.59 13.68
CA GLY A 139 7.79 -9.02 13.39
C GLY A 139 8.87 -9.48 12.40
N ILE A 140 8.97 -8.86 11.23
CA ILE A 140 9.97 -9.19 10.22
C ILE A 140 11.38 -9.10 10.80
N GLN A 141 11.69 -8.02 11.53
CA GLN A 141 13.02 -7.76 12.06
C GLN A 141 13.41 -8.66 13.26
N LYS A 142 12.48 -9.39 13.91
CA LYS A 142 12.80 -10.42 14.91
C LYS A 142 13.75 -11.49 14.39
N ASN A 143 13.78 -11.73 13.08
CA ASN A 143 14.68 -12.69 12.46
C ASN A 143 16.04 -12.08 12.06
N GLY A 144 16.32 -10.85 12.46
CA GLY A 144 17.58 -10.16 12.20
C GLY A 144 17.71 -9.53 10.80
N ILE A 145 16.83 -9.90 9.86
CA ILE A 145 16.76 -9.28 8.53
C ILE A 145 16.15 -7.87 8.60
N ALA A 146 16.14 -7.15 7.49
CA ALA A 146 15.52 -5.82 7.42
C ALA A 146 14.10 -5.91 6.84
N ALA A 147 13.16 -5.19 7.44
CA ALA A 147 11.92 -4.76 6.81
C ALA A 147 12.17 -3.47 6.04
N CYS A 148 11.43 -3.26 4.95
CA CYS A 148 11.52 -2.06 4.10
C CYS A 148 10.13 -1.46 3.89
N PRO A 149 9.60 -0.73 4.89
CA PRO A 149 8.30 -0.05 4.74
C PRO A 149 8.32 0.89 3.54
N LYS A 150 7.18 0.94 2.81
CA LYS A 150 7.08 1.58 1.50
C LYS A 150 5.67 2.13 1.24
N HIS A 151 5.48 3.10 0.32
CA HIS A 151 6.48 3.84 -0.45
C HIS A 151 6.56 5.27 0.09
N PHE A 152 7.70 5.72 0.56
CA PHE A 152 7.90 7.03 1.20
C PHE A 152 8.22 8.12 0.16
N ALA A 153 7.26 9.03 -0.17
CA ALA A 153 5.91 9.14 0.35
C ALA A 153 4.91 9.62 -0.74
N VAL A 154 3.63 9.67 -0.36
CA VAL A 154 2.54 10.25 -1.16
C VAL A 154 2.35 9.55 -2.52
N ASN A 155 2.51 8.24 -2.57
CA ASN A 155 2.27 7.41 -3.74
C ASN A 155 0.91 6.70 -3.59
N SER A 156 -0.19 7.41 -3.88
CA SER A 156 -1.55 6.92 -3.67
C SER A 156 -2.31 6.67 -4.99
N GLN A 157 -1.59 6.54 -6.11
CA GLN A 157 -2.11 6.15 -7.42
C GLN A 157 -1.08 5.40 -8.24
N GLU A 158 -1.52 4.65 -9.24
CA GLU A 158 -0.66 3.85 -10.12
C GLU A 158 -0.38 4.51 -11.47
N LEU A 159 -1.38 5.24 -12.01
CA LEU A 159 -1.24 5.92 -13.28
C LEU A 159 -0.09 6.95 -13.22
N ARG A 160 0.88 6.83 -14.15
CA ARG A 160 2.06 7.71 -14.27
C ARG A 160 2.89 7.81 -12.97
N ARG A 161 2.81 6.86 -12.03
CA ARG A 161 3.45 6.91 -10.71
C ARG A 161 4.95 7.29 -10.73
N MET A 162 5.68 6.91 -11.80
CA MET A 162 7.11 7.25 -11.97
C MET A 162 7.36 8.67 -12.50
N ALA A 163 6.32 9.40 -12.91
CA ALA A 163 6.44 10.71 -13.56
C ALA A 163 5.36 11.72 -13.11
N SER A 164 4.54 11.37 -12.12
CA SER A 164 3.55 12.27 -11.54
C SER A 164 4.10 13.07 -10.37
N ASP A 165 3.65 14.31 -10.22
CA ASP A 165 3.96 15.19 -9.10
C ASP A 165 2.75 15.30 -8.17
N SER A 166 2.88 14.79 -6.96
CA SER A 166 1.88 14.90 -5.90
C SER A 166 1.94 16.29 -5.27
N ILE A 167 0.94 17.13 -5.60
CA ILE A 167 0.82 18.49 -5.08
C ILE A 167 -0.02 18.46 -3.81
N VAL A 168 0.63 18.62 -2.68
CA VAL A 168 0.03 18.50 -1.34
C VAL A 168 0.51 19.62 -0.42
N ASP A 169 -0.40 20.17 0.40
CA ASP A 169 -0.02 21.14 1.42
C ASP A 169 0.72 20.48 2.60
N GLU A 170 1.56 21.23 3.30
CA GLU A 170 2.44 20.71 4.35
C GLU A 170 1.66 20.08 5.51
N ARG A 171 0.53 20.66 5.92
CA ARG A 171 -0.27 20.12 7.01
C ARG A 171 -0.85 18.75 6.65
N THR A 172 -1.45 18.63 5.46
CA THR A 172 -1.96 17.35 4.95
C THR A 172 -0.84 16.33 4.77
N LEU A 173 0.31 16.75 4.25
CA LEU A 173 1.49 15.90 4.13
C LEU A 173 1.87 15.28 5.48
N ARG A 174 2.02 16.11 6.53
CA ARG A 174 2.43 15.69 7.88
C ARG A 174 1.35 14.87 8.61
N GLU A 175 0.10 15.32 8.60
CA GLU A 175 -0.97 14.73 9.40
C GLU A 175 -1.53 13.43 8.78
N ILE A 176 -1.59 13.32 7.45
CA ILE A 176 -2.21 12.19 6.75
C ILE A 176 -1.16 11.26 6.15
N TYR A 177 -0.28 11.77 5.28
CA TYR A 177 0.58 10.91 4.45
C TYR A 177 1.87 10.48 5.14
N LEU A 178 2.34 11.20 6.14
CA LEU A 178 3.59 10.93 6.85
C LEU A 178 3.40 10.35 8.25
N THR A 179 2.29 10.56 8.92
CA THR A 179 2.07 10.09 10.31
C THR A 179 2.25 8.57 10.46
N GLY A 180 1.78 7.76 9.51
CA GLY A 180 1.99 6.32 9.56
C GLY A 180 3.47 5.93 9.48
N PHE A 181 4.25 6.60 8.63
CA PHE A 181 5.70 6.40 8.52
C PHE A 181 6.45 6.89 9.77
N GLU A 182 6.04 8.04 10.35
CA GLU A 182 6.59 8.51 11.63
C GLU A 182 6.45 7.45 12.72
N MET A 183 5.25 6.84 12.84
CA MET A 183 4.99 5.78 13.82
C MET A 183 5.88 4.56 13.57
N VAL A 184 6.01 4.13 12.32
CA VAL A 184 6.89 3.00 11.96
C VAL A 184 8.34 3.29 12.34
N VAL A 185 8.84 4.48 12.02
CA VAL A 185 10.24 4.85 12.34
C VAL A 185 10.45 4.89 13.86
N LYS A 186 9.56 5.57 14.58
CA LYS A 186 9.71 5.76 16.04
C LYS A 186 9.42 4.50 16.87
N GLU A 187 8.43 3.68 16.46
CA GLU A 187 7.97 2.53 17.24
C GLU A 187 8.64 1.20 16.84
N ALA A 188 9.12 1.08 15.60
CA ALA A 188 9.68 -0.18 15.09
C ALA A 188 11.10 -0.08 14.57
N GLN A 189 11.65 1.13 14.39
CA GLN A 189 13.04 1.40 13.99
C GLN A 189 13.47 0.52 12.80
N PRO A 190 12.84 0.69 11.61
CA PRO A 190 13.16 -0.11 10.44
C PRO A 190 14.61 0.10 10.01
N LYS A 191 15.29 -1.00 9.63
CA LYS A 191 16.67 -0.91 9.10
C LYS A 191 16.73 -0.30 7.71
N THR A 192 15.63 -0.35 6.97
CA THR A 192 15.51 0.28 5.65
C THR A 192 14.14 0.92 5.48
N ILE A 193 14.04 1.87 4.53
CA ILE A 193 12.80 2.44 4.03
C ILE A 193 12.91 2.62 2.53
N MET A 194 11.81 2.39 1.77
CA MET A 194 11.82 2.59 0.32
C MET A 194 11.20 3.94 -0.04
N SER A 195 11.95 4.77 -0.77
CA SER A 195 11.42 6.01 -1.34
C SER A 195 10.45 5.74 -2.48
N ALA A 196 9.44 6.61 -2.63
CA ALA A 196 8.42 6.46 -3.68
C ALA A 196 8.94 6.88 -5.07
N TYR A 197 8.23 6.46 -6.11
CA TYR A 197 8.52 6.81 -7.51
C TYR A 197 8.26 8.27 -7.87
N ASN A 198 7.21 8.85 -7.27
CA ASN A 198 6.64 10.13 -7.66
C ASN A 198 7.46 11.33 -7.18
N LEU A 199 7.20 12.49 -7.80
CA LEU A 199 7.58 13.76 -7.21
C LEU A 199 6.62 14.10 -6.06
N VAL A 200 7.12 14.85 -5.10
CA VAL A 200 6.33 15.51 -4.07
C VAL A 200 6.66 17.00 -4.11
N ASN A 201 5.69 17.79 -4.50
CA ASN A 201 5.84 19.26 -4.60
C ASN A 201 7.02 19.68 -5.48
N GLY A 202 7.20 19.01 -6.63
CA GLY A 202 8.19 19.37 -7.65
C GLY A 202 9.53 18.64 -7.56
N THR A 203 9.75 17.81 -6.50
CA THR A 203 11.02 17.09 -6.31
C THR A 203 10.76 15.60 -6.15
N TYR A 204 11.51 14.74 -6.88
CA TYR A 204 11.40 13.30 -6.73
C TYR A 204 11.65 12.86 -5.27
N ALA A 205 10.81 11.96 -4.77
CA ALA A 205 10.86 11.53 -3.37
C ALA A 205 12.26 11.05 -2.93
N ASN A 206 13.00 10.36 -3.81
CA ASN A 206 14.33 9.83 -3.52
C ASN A 206 15.48 10.87 -3.51
N GLU A 207 15.20 12.10 -3.89
CA GLU A 207 16.17 13.21 -3.86
C GLU A 207 15.63 14.45 -3.13
N ASN A 208 14.48 14.31 -2.46
CA ASN A 208 13.79 15.39 -1.78
C ASN A 208 14.39 15.62 -0.39
N THR A 209 15.13 16.74 -0.24
CA THR A 209 15.78 17.12 1.02
C THR A 209 14.79 17.21 2.16
N HIS A 210 13.63 17.85 1.93
CA HIS A 210 12.61 18.03 2.95
C HIS A 210 12.09 16.67 3.49
N LEU A 211 11.79 15.71 2.60
CA LEU A 211 11.35 14.40 3.01
C LEU A 211 12.45 13.58 3.71
N LEU A 212 13.66 13.52 3.10
CA LEU A 212 14.68 12.55 3.51
C LEU A 212 15.59 13.08 4.62
N MET A 213 15.99 14.37 4.54
CA MET A 213 16.93 14.95 5.51
C MET A 213 16.21 15.64 6.65
N ASP A 214 15.26 16.55 6.33
CA ASP A 214 14.63 17.34 7.38
C ASP A 214 13.66 16.47 8.21
N ILE A 215 12.75 15.75 7.53
CA ILE A 215 11.69 14.97 8.21
C ILE A 215 12.21 13.60 8.66
N LEU A 216 12.59 12.74 7.70
CA LEU A 216 12.90 11.33 8.00
C LEU A 216 14.12 11.21 8.94
N ARG A 217 15.21 11.89 8.62
CA ARG A 217 16.45 11.81 9.40
C ARG A 217 16.51 12.83 10.55
N GLY A 218 16.07 14.07 10.29
CA GLY A 218 16.09 15.16 11.27
C GLY A 218 15.01 15.00 12.34
N ASP A 219 13.73 15.10 11.95
CA ASP A 219 12.62 15.09 12.92
C ASP A 219 12.39 13.72 13.58
N TRP A 220 12.56 12.63 12.81
CA TRP A 220 12.26 11.28 13.30
C TRP A 220 13.47 10.48 13.74
N GLY A 221 14.68 10.90 13.38
CA GLY A 221 15.94 10.25 13.80
C GLY A 221 16.21 8.93 13.08
N PHE A 222 15.72 8.73 11.86
CA PHE A 222 16.01 7.54 11.08
C PHE A 222 17.49 7.46 10.72
N ASP A 223 18.16 6.38 11.10
CA ASP A 223 19.58 6.11 10.87
C ASP A 223 19.86 4.94 9.91
N GLY A 224 18.79 4.33 9.36
CA GLY A 224 18.87 3.22 8.44
C GLY A 224 19.16 3.63 6.99
N ALA A 225 19.13 2.65 6.08
CA ALA A 225 19.33 2.84 4.66
C ALA A 225 18.03 3.18 3.92
N VAL A 226 18.05 4.23 3.11
CA VAL A 226 16.97 4.55 2.16
C VAL A 226 17.27 3.84 0.84
N VAL A 227 16.34 2.96 0.42
CA VAL A 227 16.39 2.23 -0.84
C VAL A 227 15.44 2.89 -1.82
N THR A 228 15.85 3.13 -3.07
CA THR A 228 14.93 3.62 -4.09
C THR A 228 13.93 2.54 -4.49
N ASP A 229 12.71 2.90 -4.84
CA ASP A 229 11.88 2.01 -5.65
C ASP A 229 12.56 1.75 -7.01
N TRP A 230 12.23 0.63 -7.66
CA TRP A 230 12.98 0.06 -8.80
C TRP A 230 12.96 0.97 -10.04
N GLY A 231 14.10 1.63 -10.30
CA GLY A 231 14.20 2.63 -11.38
C GLY A 231 13.62 4.00 -11.06
N GLY A 232 13.27 4.24 -9.79
CA GLY A 232 12.71 5.51 -9.31
C GLY A 232 13.70 6.66 -9.24
N SER A 233 15.01 6.39 -9.23
CA SER A 233 16.05 7.42 -9.17
C SER A 233 16.01 8.35 -10.39
N ASN A 234 16.03 9.66 -10.14
CA ASN A 234 16.14 10.68 -11.18
C ASN A 234 17.57 11.24 -11.26
N ASP A 235 18.06 11.87 -10.19
CA ASP A 235 19.44 12.31 -10.04
C ASP A 235 20.08 11.58 -8.87
N HIS A 236 20.89 10.56 -9.17
CA HIS A 236 21.49 9.72 -8.15
C HIS A 236 22.44 10.49 -7.22
N ALA A 237 23.16 11.48 -7.74
CA ALA A 237 24.06 12.29 -6.93
C ALA A 237 23.29 13.18 -5.94
N LEU A 238 22.19 13.80 -6.37
CA LEU A 238 21.31 14.52 -5.44
C LEU A 238 20.67 13.58 -4.44
N GLY A 239 20.26 12.38 -4.87
CA GLY A 239 19.77 11.34 -3.95
C GLY A 239 20.77 11.05 -2.83
N VAL A 240 22.03 10.74 -3.16
CA VAL A 240 23.10 10.47 -2.19
C VAL A 240 23.32 11.66 -1.24
N LYS A 241 23.40 12.87 -1.79
CA LYS A 241 23.53 14.10 -0.97
C LYS A 241 22.37 14.29 -0.01
N ASN A 242 21.16 14.02 -0.49
CA ASN A 242 19.92 14.31 0.23
C ASN A 242 19.37 13.11 1.01
N GLY A 243 20.18 12.05 1.24
CA GLY A 243 19.82 11.01 2.20
C GLY A 243 19.39 9.66 1.63
N SER A 244 19.33 9.50 0.29
CA SER A 244 19.10 8.22 -0.36
C SER A 244 20.37 7.37 -0.36
N THR A 245 20.26 6.09 0.06
CA THR A 245 21.42 5.23 0.31
C THR A 245 21.73 4.29 -0.86
N LEU A 246 20.74 3.56 -1.35
CA LEU A 246 20.93 2.50 -2.34
C LEU A 246 20.02 2.69 -3.54
N GLU A 247 20.60 2.90 -4.72
CA GLU A 247 19.88 2.96 -5.98
C GLU A 247 19.61 1.56 -6.54
N MET A 248 18.35 1.20 -6.67
CA MET A 248 17.91 -0.07 -7.24
C MET A 248 17.15 0.15 -8.57
N PRO A 249 17.17 -0.81 -9.52
CA PRO A 249 17.83 -2.13 -9.44
C PRO A 249 19.34 -2.05 -9.71
N ALA A 250 19.80 -2.30 -10.91
CA ALA A 250 21.20 -2.23 -11.30
C ALA A 250 21.38 -1.28 -12.49
N PRO A 251 21.63 0.02 -12.27
CA PRO A 251 21.85 0.98 -13.36
C PRO A 251 23.20 0.79 -14.07
N GLY A 252 24.06 -0.11 -13.57
CA GLY A 252 25.35 -0.42 -14.16
C GLY A 252 26.41 0.67 -13.93
N GLY A 253 27.42 0.71 -14.77
CA GLY A 253 28.55 1.63 -14.62
C GLY A 253 28.21 3.11 -14.82
N ASP A 254 27.06 3.42 -15.39
CA ASP A 254 26.65 4.80 -15.62
C ASP A 254 26.40 5.54 -14.29
N ALA A 255 25.72 4.91 -13.33
CA ALA A 255 25.51 5.47 -12.00
C ALA A 255 26.82 5.70 -11.24
N VAL A 256 27.78 4.79 -11.35
CA VAL A 256 29.12 4.95 -10.75
C VAL A 256 29.82 6.19 -11.28
N ARG A 257 29.82 6.35 -12.63
CA ARG A 257 30.40 7.53 -13.29
C ARG A 257 29.67 8.83 -12.94
N GLU A 258 28.34 8.77 -12.78
CA GLU A 258 27.52 9.90 -12.33
C GLU A 258 28.00 10.40 -10.96
N LEU A 259 28.12 9.51 -9.98
CA LEU A 259 28.59 9.85 -8.62
C LEU A 259 30.04 10.33 -8.63
N MET A 260 30.96 9.62 -9.29
CA MET A 260 32.37 10.04 -9.37
C MET A 260 32.50 11.44 -9.97
N LYS A 261 31.78 11.71 -11.06
CA LYS A 261 31.76 13.03 -11.68
C LYS A 261 31.19 14.09 -10.75
N ALA A 262 30.12 13.77 -10.02
CA ALA A 262 29.49 14.70 -9.08
C ALA A 262 30.45 15.09 -7.94
N VAL A 263 31.24 14.14 -7.41
CA VAL A 263 32.30 14.41 -6.44
C VAL A 263 33.42 15.26 -7.04
N GLN A 264 33.93 14.90 -8.24
CA GLN A 264 34.99 15.61 -8.92
C GLN A 264 34.63 17.06 -9.27
N THR A 265 33.35 17.32 -9.58
CA THR A 265 32.86 18.67 -9.91
C THR A 265 32.37 19.46 -8.70
N GLY A 266 32.41 18.88 -7.49
CA GLY A 266 31.95 19.53 -6.26
C GLY A 266 30.41 19.63 -6.13
N LYS A 267 29.62 18.91 -6.96
CA LYS A 267 28.17 18.85 -6.82
C LYS A 267 27.77 18.16 -5.51
N ILE A 268 28.50 17.13 -5.13
CA ILE A 268 28.44 16.43 -3.85
C ILE A 268 29.87 16.29 -3.29
N THR A 269 29.98 15.94 -2.01
CA THR A 269 31.27 15.67 -1.37
C THR A 269 31.53 14.17 -1.24
N GLU A 270 32.79 13.77 -1.10
CA GLU A 270 33.10 12.37 -0.76
C GLU A 270 32.54 11.99 0.62
N ALA A 271 32.40 12.94 1.55
CA ALA A 271 31.76 12.73 2.83
C ALA A 271 30.27 12.37 2.71
N ASP A 272 29.56 12.93 1.70
CA ASP A 272 28.16 12.52 1.42
C ASP A 272 28.08 11.04 0.99
N VAL A 273 29.03 10.63 0.15
CA VAL A 273 29.16 9.22 -0.29
C VAL A 273 29.51 8.32 0.90
N ASP A 274 30.47 8.72 1.73
CA ASP A 274 30.93 7.95 2.89
C ASP A 274 29.80 7.77 3.92
N ALA A 275 28.98 8.78 4.15
CA ALA A 275 27.83 8.70 5.05
C ALA A 275 26.79 7.66 4.58
N ARG A 276 26.45 7.67 3.30
CA ARG A 276 25.51 6.66 2.73
C ARG A 276 26.12 5.26 2.72
N LEU A 277 27.42 5.19 2.48
CA LEU A 277 28.14 3.91 2.49
C LEU A 277 28.18 3.29 3.89
N ASP A 278 28.34 4.07 4.95
CA ASP A 278 28.30 3.59 6.34
C ASP A 278 26.95 2.94 6.68
N GLU A 279 25.84 3.57 6.24
CA GLU A 279 24.49 3.01 6.37
C GLU A 279 24.32 1.70 5.61
N LEU A 280 24.81 1.63 4.38
CA LEU A 280 24.74 0.42 3.56
C LEU A 280 25.57 -0.72 4.17
N LEU A 281 26.78 -0.45 4.64
CA LEU A 281 27.65 -1.46 5.24
C LEU A 281 27.05 -2.02 6.53
N GLU A 282 26.45 -1.17 7.37
CA GLU A 282 25.72 -1.62 8.56
C GLU A 282 24.57 -2.57 8.18
N LEU A 283 23.77 -2.21 7.17
CA LEU A 283 22.70 -3.06 6.64
C LEU A 283 23.27 -4.40 6.14
N VAL A 284 24.31 -4.35 5.30
CA VAL A 284 24.90 -5.53 4.66
C VAL A 284 25.43 -6.51 5.71
N PHE A 285 26.27 -6.05 6.65
CA PHE A 285 26.90 -6.94 7.61
C PHE A 285 25.90 -7.51 8.61
N THR A 286 25.00 -6.68 9.14
CA THR A 286 24.05 -7.14 10.15
C THR A 286 23.03 -8.14 9.58
N THR A 287 22.49 -7.88 8.39
CA THR A 287 21.50 -8.76 7.79
C THR A 287 22.10 -10.01 7.16
N LYS A 288 23.34 -9.91 6.60
CA LYS A 288 24.04 -11.10 6.11
C LYS A 288 24.35 -12.08 7.22
N ALA A 289 24.83 -11.60 8.38
CA ALA A 289 25.08 -12.44 9.54
C ALA A 289 23.81 -13.16 10.03
N ALA A 290 22.65 -12.47 10.01
CA ALA A 290 21.37 -13.06 10.37
C ALA A 290 20.93 -14.17 9.40
N VAL A 291 21.05 -13.92 8.10
CA VAL A 291 20.75 -14.90 7.05
C VAL A 291 21.66 -16.12 7.14
N ASP A 292 22.95 -15.92 7.37
CA ASP A 292 23.92 -17.04 7.47
C ASP A 292 23.68 -17.90 8.73
N ALA A 293 23.11 -17.33 9.77
CA ALA A 293 22.72 -18.03 10.99
C ALA A 293 21.35 -18.71 10.90
N ALA A 294 20.53 -18.38 9.89
CA ALA A 294 19.17 -18.90 9.75
C ALA A 294 19.16 -20.42 9.45
N PRO A 295 18.15 -21.17 9.96
CA PRO A 295 18.07 -22.64 9.78
C PRO A 295 17.95 -23.12 8.33
N GLY A 296 17.67 -22.24 7.36
CA GLY A 296 17.44 -22.57 5.94
C GLY A 296 16.16 -23.36 5.67
N LYS A 297 15.26 -23.44 6.64
CA LYS A 297 13.94 -24.08 6.58
C LYS A 297 12.96 -23.41 7.54
N PHE A 298 11.67 -23.54 7.27
CA PHE A 298 10.57 -23.07 8.11
C PHE A 298 9.43 -24.11 8.13
N ASP A 299 8.49 -23.96 9.07
CA ASP A 299 7.32 -24.83 9.18
C ASP A 299 6.16 -24.29 8.32
N ALA A 300 6.03 -24.78 7.10
CA ALA A 300 5.01 -24.35 6.15
C ALA A 300 3.57 -24.64 6.63
N ASP A 301 3.35 -25.73 7.40
CA ASP A 301 2.02 -26.06 7.93
C ASP A 301 1.64 -25.12 9.07
N ALA A 302 2.57 -24.78 9.96
CA ALA A 302 2.36 -23.78 10.98
C ALA A 302 2.07 -22.39 10.37
N HIS A 303 2.80 -21.99 9.32
CA HIS A 303 2.57 -20.73 8.61
C HIS A 303 1.24 -20.73 7.85
N HIS A 304 0.83 -21.86 7.26
CA HIS A 304 -0.49 -22.01 6.65
C HIS A 304 -1.62 -21.85 7.70
N ALA A 305 -1.46 -22.48 8.88
CA ALA A 305 -2.42 -22.32 9.98
C ALA A 305 -2.48 -20.88 10.50
N LEU A 306 -1.32 -20.19 10.57
CA LEU A 306 -1.28 -18.75 10.91
C LEU A 306 -1.98 -17.90 9.83
N ALA A 307 -1.75 -18.18 8.55
CA ALA A 307 -2.44 -17.48 7.45
C ALA A 307 -3.96 -17.64 7.54
N ARG A 308 -4.46 -18.86 7.85
CA ARG A 308 -5.89 -19.13 8.08
C ARG A 308 -6.43 -18.33 9.26
N ARG A 309 -5.74 -18.35 10.41
CA ARG A 309 -6.14 -17.57 11.60
C ARG A 309 -6.16 -16.08 11.30
N ALA A 310 -5.15 -15.56 10.58
CA ALA A 310 -5.09 -14.15 10.22
C ALA A 310 -6.25 -13.75 9.30
N ALA A 311 -6.60 -14.59 8.31
CA ALA A 311 -7.77 -14.38 7.47
C ALA A 311 -9.07 -14.40 8.29
N ALA A 312 -9.27 -15.42 9.15
CA ALA A 312 -10.49 -15.60 9.94
C ALA A 312 -10.76 -14.42 10.87
N GLN A 313 -9.72 -13.90 11.52
CA GLN A 313 -9.82 -12.72 12.40
C GLN A 313 -9.98 -11.39 11.64
N SER A 314 -9.82 -11.39 10.34
CA SER A 314 -9.90 -10.20 9.47
C SER A 314 -11.17 -10.17 8.62
N ILE A 315 -11.92 -11.27 8.51
CA ILE A 315 -13.20 -11.31 7.80
C ILE A 315 -14.19 -10.37 8.46
N VAL A 316 -14.83 -9.51 7.64
CA VAL A 316 -15.83 -8.55 8.10
C VAL A 316 -17.22 -9.00 7.68
N LEU A 317 -18.11 -9.22 8.64
CA LEU A 317 -19.53 -9.43 8.38
C LEU A 317 -20.21 -8.07 8.19
N LEU A 318 -20.58 -7.75 6.95
CA LEU A 318 -21.16 -6.45 6.60
C LEU A 318 -22.68 -6.43 6.67
N LYS A 319 -23.34 -7.58 6.48
CA LYS A 319 -24.79 -7.74 6.51
C LYS A 319 -25.17 -9.14 6.98
N ASN A 320 -26.22 -9.27 7.82
CA ASN A 320 -26.75 -10.56 8.27
C ASN A 320 -28.23 -10.42 8.66
N GLU A 321 -29.11 -10.35 7.65
CA GLU A 321 -30.56 -10.21 7.86
C GLU A 321 -31.15 -11.49 8.45
N ASN A 322 -32.02 -11.30 9.45
CA ASN A 322 -32.70 -12.36 10.16
C ASN A 322 -31.78 -13.44 10.76
N SER A 323 -30.54 -13.06 11.08
CA SER A 323 -29.53 -13.99 11.61
C SER A 323 -29.37 -15.24 10.73
N LEU A 324 -29.31 -15.05 9.41
CA LEU A 324 -29.11 -16.14 8.44
C LEU A 324 -27.79 -16.89 8.71
N LEU A 325 -26.79 -16.19 9.15
CA LEU A 325 -25.49 -16.75 9.59
C LEU A 325 -25.41 -16.74 11.13
N PRO A 326 -24.75 -17.73 11.77
CA PRO A 326 -24.06 -18.88 11.14
C PRO A 326 -25.04 -19.95 10.64
N LEU A 327 -24.59 -20.73 9.63
CA LEU A 327 -25.36 -21.82 9.03
C LEU A 327 -25.42 -23.02 9.95
N ALA A 328 -26.58 -23.70 10.00
CA ALA A 328 -26.76 -24.91 10.79
C ALA A 328 -26.07 -26.13 10.12
N LYS A 329 -25.57 -27.04 10.93
CA LYS A 329 -25.01 -28.30 10.44
C LYS A 329 -26.03 -29.07 9.60
N GLY A 330 -25.65 -29.54 8.41
CA GLY A 330 -26.50 -30.28 7.50
C GLY A 330 -27.41 -29.42 6.62
N GLU A 331 -27.37 -28.10 6.73
CA GLU A 331 -28.10 -27.17 5.88
C GLU A 331 -27.70 -27.34 4.40
N LYS A 332 -28.69 -27.34 3.50
CA LYS A 332 -28.45 -27.53 2.07
C LYS A 332 -27.96 -26.24 1.44
N VAL A 333 -26.73 -26.25 0.93
CA VAL A 333 -26.11 -25.09 0.33
C VAL A 333 -25.78 -25.30 -1.15
N ALA A 334 -26.11 -24.35 -2.00
CA ALA A 334 -25.65 -24.24 -3.38
C ALA A 334 -24.42 -23.35 -3.41
N VAL A 335 -23.33 -23.79 -4.03
CA VAL A 335 -22.13 -22.97 -4.21
C VAL A 335 -22.10 -22.42 -5.63
N ILE A 336 -22.04 -21.12 -5.77
CA ILE A 336 -22.05 -20.43 -7.07
C ILE A 336 -20.88 -19.44 -7.12
N GLY A 337 -20.23 -19.35 -8.28
CA GLY A 337 -19.18 -18.38 -8.54
C GLY A 337 -17.83 -19.01 -8.85
N ASP A 338 -17.14 -18.46 -9.87
CA ASP A 338 -15.81 -18.91 -10.32
C ASP A 338 -14.79 -18.95 -9.16
N PHE A 339 -14.87 -18.00 -8.24
CA PHE A 339 -13.91 -17.87 -7.12
C PHE A 339 -14.05 -18.99 -6.06
N ALA A 340 -15.12 -19.78 -6.08
CA ALA A 340 -15.23 -20.92 -5.20
C ALA A 340 -14.26 -22.04 -5.55
N GLN A 341 -14.01 -22.26 -6.85
CA GLN A 341 -13.09 -23.27 -7.36
C GLN A 341 -11.67 -22.71 -7.55
N THR A 342 -11.56 -21.49 -8.07
CA THR A 342 -10.30 -20.81 -8.32
C THR A 342 -10.25 -19.53 -7.47
N PRO A 343 -9.75 -19.58 -6.24
CA PRO A 343 -9.82 -18.48 -5.30
C PRO A 343 -9.16 -17.19 -5.82
N ARG A 344 -9.76 -16.05 -5.51
CA ARG A 344 -9.15 -14.73 -5.62
C ARG A 344 -8.61 -14.35 -4.24
N TYR A 345 -7.33 -14.61 -3.97
CA TYR A 345 -6.78 -14.57 -2.62
C TYR A 345 -5.63 -13.57 -2.42
N GLN A 346 -5.09 -13.01 -3.49
CA GLN A 346 -4.02 -12.00 -3.46
C GLN A 346 -4.15 -11.02 -4.61
N GLY A 347 -3.47 -9.86 -4.54
CA GLY A 347 -3.35 -8.88 -5.61
C GLY A 347 -2.40 -9.32 -6.73
N ALA A 348 -2.32 -8.53 -7.80
CA ALA A 348 -1.41 -8.76 -8.92
C ALA A 348 -0.28 -7.72 -8.94
N GLY A 349 0.88 -8.11 -9.47
CA GLY A 349 2.08 -7.29 -9.56
C GLY A 349 3.26 -7.86 -8.77
N SER A 350 4.18 -7.00 -8.34
CA SER A 350 5.40 -7.38 -7.61
C SER A 350 5.13 -8.10 -6.27
N SER A 351 3.96 -7.88 -5.67
CA SER A 351 3.54 -8.51 -4.41
C SER A 351 3.01 -9.95 -4.56
N ALA A 352 2.84 -10.45 -5.79
CA ALA A 352 2.24 -11.76 -6.02
C ALA A 352 3.17 -12.91 -5.58
N VAL A 353 2.74 -13.71 -4.61
CA VAL A 353 3.48 -14.84 -4.03
C VAL A 353 3.21 -16.11 -4.81
N ASN A 354 4.25 -16.92 -5.06
CA ASN A 354 4.08 -18.29 -5.51
C ASN A 354 3.72 -19.17 -4.31
N SER A 355 2.42 -19.36 -4.07
CA SER A 355 1.91 -19.97 -2.85
C SER A 355 2.27 -21.48 -2.78
N ILE A 356 2.78 -21.92 -1.63
CA ILE A 356 3.10 -23.33 -1.37
C ILE A 356 1.84 -24.20 -1.46
N LYS A 357 0.72 -23.70 -0.95
CA LYS A 357 -0.57 -24.34 -0.90
C LYS A 357 -1.68 -23.30 -1.04
N VAL A 358 -2.75 -23.62 -1.75
CA VAL A 358 -3.93 -22.74 -1.85
C VAL A 358 -5.16 -23.57 -1.56
N ASP A 359 -5.90 -23.19 -0.52
CA ASP A 359 -7.17 -23.81 -0.19
C ASP A 359 -8.26 -23.33 -1.18
N SER A 360 -9.03 -24.24 -1.77
CA SER A 360 -10.25 -23.88 -2.50
C SER A 360 -11.45 -23.86 -1.56
N PHE A 361 -12.43 -23.02 -1.88
CA PHE A 361 -13.65 -22.94 -1.05
C PHE A 361 -14.44 -24.26 -1.11
N LEU A 362 -14.46 -24.94 -2.27
CA LEU A 362 -15.14 -26.21 -2.44
C LEU A 362 -14.54 -27.32 -1.57
N ASP A 363 -13.21 -27.41 -1.51
CA ASP A 363 -12.54 -28.43 -0.69
C ASP A 363 -12.77 -28.19 0.80
N CYS A 364 -12.62 -26.95 1.27
CA CYS A 364 -12.87 -26.61 2.67
C CYS A 364 -14.34 -26.80 3.08
N LEU A 365 -15.27 -26.52 2.17
CA LEU A 365 -16.71 -26.70 2.44
C LEU A 365 -17.08 -28.19 2.60
N ALA A 366 -16.44 -29.09 1.85
CA ALA A 366 -16.69 -30.52 1.94
C ALA A 366 -16.42 -31.09 3.36
N GLU A 367 -15.53 -30.47 4.12
CA GLU A 367 -15.17 -30.83 5.50
C GLU A 367 -16.01 -30.12 6.57
N SER A 368 -16.88 -29.18 6.18
CA SER A 368 -17.58 -28.27 7.10
C SER A 368 -18.79 -28.89 7.83
N GLY A 369 -19.29 -30.00 7.34
CA GLY A 369 -20.56 -30.60 7.82
C GLY A 369 -21.82 -29.96 7.23
N LEU A 370 -21.72 -28.98 6.31
CA LEU A 370 -22.82 -28.48 5.49
C LEU A 370 -23.11 -29.47 4.35
N ASN A 371 -24.36 -29.45 3.85
CA ASN A 371 -24.80 -30.35 2.78
C ASN A 371 -24.77 -29.60 1.43
N SER A 372 -23.64 -29.69 0.70
CA SER A 372 -23.56 -29.08 -0.63
C SER A 372 -24.44 -29.83 -1.64
N VAL A 373 -25.37 -29.11 -2.25
CA VAL A 373 -26.23 -29.66 -3.34
C VAL A 373 -25.55 -29.55 -4.71
N GLY A 374 -24.40 -28.92 -4.80
CA GLY A 374 -23.59 -28.80 -6.01
C GLY A 374 -22.89 -27.47 -6.16
N TYR A 375 -22.15 -27.36 -7.26
CA TYR A 375 -21.41 -26.16 -7.66
C TYR A 375 -21.79 -25.73 -9.07
N ALA A 376 -21.95 -24.42 -9.30
CA ALA A 376 -22.09 -23.82 -10.61
C ALA A 376 -21.11 -22.63 -10.75
N LYS A 377 -20.40 -22.56 -11.88
CA LYS A 377 -19.44 -21.47 -12.13
C LYS A 377 -20.12 -20.10 -12.16
N GLY A 378 -21.31 -20.00 -12.71
CA GLY A 378 -22.19 -18.84 -12.68
C GLY A 378 -21.82 -17.68 -13.59
N PHE A 379 -20.53 -17.32 -13.70
CA PHE A 379 -20.07 -16.18 -14.52
C PHE A 379 -18.67 -16.41 -15.11
N ASP A 380 -18.38 -15.68 -16.20
CA ASP A 380 -17.03 -15.54 -16.75
C ASP A 380 -16.24 -14.51 -15.93
N ARG A 381 -15.03 -14.89 -15.47
CA ARG A 381 -14.16 -14.06 -14.60
C ARG A 381 -13.77 -12.73 -15.23
N GLN A 382 -13.64 -12.66 -16.56
CA GLN A 382 -13.29 -11.45 -17.29
C GLN A 382 -14.50 -10.54 -17.62
N GLY A 383 -15.67 -10.87 -17.08
CA GLY A 383 -16.87 -10.04 -17.21
C GLY A 383 -17.68 -10.25 -18.51
N LYS A 384 -17.38 -11.30 -19.30
CA LYS A 384 -18.14 -11.60 -20.51
C LYS A 384 -19.51 -12.17 -20.14
N PRO A 385 -20.59 -11.70 -20.75
CA PRO A 385 -21.91 -12.30 -20.57
C PRO A 385 -21.92 -13.78 -21.00
N ASP A 386 -22.54 -14.64 -20.17
CA ASP A 386 -22.74 -16.06 -20.48
C ASP A 386 -24.06 -16.53 -19.89
N GLU A 387 -25.08 -16.60 -20.72
CA GLU A 387 -26.44 -17.00 -20.32
C GLU A 387 -26.53 -18.46 -19.88
N ALA A 388 -25.68 -19.34 -20.41
CA ALA A 388 -25.68 -20.75 -20.03
C ALA A 388 -25.16 -20.93 -18.60
N LEU A 389 -24.06 -20.29 -18.24
CA LEU A 389 -23.53 -20.29 -16.86
C LEU A 389 -24.53 -19.69 -15.86
N LYS A 390 -25.21 -18.60 -16.25
CA LYS A 390 -26.24 -17.96 -15.42
C LYS A 390 -27.43 -18.87 -15.20
N ALA A 391 -27.94 -19.51 -16.26
CA ALA A 391 -29.10 -20.41 -16.19
C ALA A 391 -28.82 -21.68 -15.34
N GLU A 392 -27.61 -22.26 -15.44
CA GLU A 392 -27.16 -23.38 -14.61
C GLU A 392 -27.14 -22.97 -13.11
N ALA A 393 -26.57 -21.81 -12.80
CA ALA A 393 -26.51 -21.29 -11.45
C ALA A 393 -27.91 -21.05 -10.84
N VAL A 394 -28.84 -20.45 -11.61
CA VAL A 394 -30.24 -20.24 -11.19
C VAL A 394 -30.95 -21.54 -10.92
N LEU A 395 -30.72 -22.56 -11.75
CA LEU A 395 -31.31 -23.89 -11.54
C LEU A 395 -30.81 -24.54 -10.26
N LEU A 396 -29.49 -24.43 -9.99
CA LEU A 396 -28.87 -24.98 -8.78
C LEU A 396 -29.42 -24.26 -7.51
N ALA A 397 -29.55 -22.93 -7.57
CA ALA A 397 -30.04 -22.10 -6.47
C ALA A 397 -31.44 -22.52 -5.97
N LYS A 398 -32.32 -22.99 -6.85
CA LYS A 398 -33.69 -23.45 -6.49
C LYS A 398 -33.70 -24.71 -5.65
N ASN A 399 -32.61 -25.48 -5.63
CA ASN A 399 -32.56 -26.78 -4.95
C ASN A 399 -31.90 -26.71 -3.56
N ALA A 400 -31.52 -25.51 -3.11
CA ALA A 400 -30.82 -25.27 -1.84
C ALA A 400 -31.65 -24.44 -0.87
N ASP A 401 -31.36 -24.60 0.41
CA ASP A 401 -31.93 -23.74 1.46
C ASP A 401 -31.24 -22.37 1.47
N VAL A 402 -29.91 -22.35 1.20
CA VAL A 402 -29.07 -21.16 1.14
C VAL A 402 -28.14 -21.21 -0.08
N VAL A 403 -27.89 -20.05 -0.70
CA VAL A 403 -26.92 -19.90 -1.78
C VAL A 403 -25.69 -19.19 -1.26
N LEU A 404 -24.51 -19.80 -1.44
CA LEU A 404 -23.20 -19.23 -1.20
C LEU A 404 -22.62 -18.71 -2.52
N LEU A 405 -22.70 -17.38 -2.74
CA LEU A 405 -22.28 -16.74 -3.98
C LEU A 405 -20.88 -16.11 -3.82
N CYS A 406 -19.86 -16.76 -4.40
CA CYS A 406 -18.48 -16.30 -4.39
C CYS A 406 -18.24 -15.33 -5.56
N MET A 407 -18.11 -14.03 -5.27
CA MET A 407 -17.94 -12.99 -6.28
C MET A 407 -16.93 -11.93 -5.82
N GLY A 408 -16.50 -11.04 -6.71
CA GLY A 408 -15.54 -9.99 -6.39
C GLY A 408 -14.82 -9.39 -7.58
N LEU A 409 -13.67 -8.77 -7.34
CA LEU A 409 -12.82 -8.20 -8.38
C LEU A 409 -11.84 -9.23 -8.93
N ASP A 410 -11.54 -9.14 -10.21
CA ASP A 410 -10.50 -9.95 -10.85
C ASP A 410 -9.09 -9.38 -10.61
N GLU A 411 -8.05 -10.09 -11.07
CA GLU A 411 -6.65 -9.75 -10.89
C GLU A 411 -6.24 -8.47 -11.64
N ILE A 412 -7.00 -8.08 -12.67
CA ILE A 412 -6.69 -6.90 -13.50
C ILE A 412 -7.18 -5.63 -12.82
N LYS A 413 -8.32 -5.71 -12.15
CA LYS A 413 -8.91 -4.57 -11.44
C LYS A 413 -8.15 -4.19 -10.18
N GLU A 414 -7.35 -5.10 -9.63
CA GLU A 414 -6.53 -4.87 -8.44
C GLU A 414 -5.09 -5.33 -8.71
N SER A 415 -4.36 -4.47 -9.40
CA SER A 415 -3.00 -4.75 -9.86
C SER A 415 -2.10 -3.55 -9.69
N GLU A 416 -0.84 -3.80 -9.43
CA GLU A 416 0.23 -2.82 -9.58
C GLU A 416 0.28 -2.31 -11.03
N GLY A 417 0.47 -1.01 -11.20
CA GLY A 417 0.58 -0.33 -12.49
C GLY A 417 -0.74 0.09 -13.13
N ILE A 418 -1.89 -0.27 -12.56
CA ILE A 418 -3.23 0.06 -13.09
C ILE A 418 -4.10 0.63 -11.97
N ASP A 419 -4.71 1.79 -12.19
CA ASP A 419 -5.84 2.24 -11.37
C ASP A 419 -7.15 1.73 -11.95
N ARG A 420 -8.14 1.49 -11.09
CA ARG A 420 -9.48 1.05 -11.48
C ARG A 420 -10.19 2.17 -12.23
N ALA A 421 -10.97 1.79 -13.24
CA ALA A 421 -11.81 2.73 -13.99
C ALA A 421 -13.07 3.17 -13.20
N ASP A 422 -13.54 2.30 -12.29
CA ASP A 422 -14.75 2.49 -11.49
C ASP A 422 -14.70 1.67 -10.19
N MET A 423 -15.69 1.88 -9.32
CA MET A 423 -15.86 1.10 -8.07
C MET A 423 -16.82 -0.10 -8.25
N LYS A 424 -17.14 -0.53 -9.48
CA LYS A 424 -18.18 -1.52 -9.74
C LYS A 424 -17.63 -2.93 -9.78
N LEU A 425 -18.47 -3.88 -9.40
CA LEU A 425 -18.34 -5.28 -9.81
C LEU A 425 -18.64 -5.41 -11.30
N ALA A 426 -18.20 -6.52 -11.91
CA ALA A 426 -18.54 -6.82 -13.28
C ALA A 426 -20.06 -6.99 -13.45
N GLU A 427 -20.61 -6.49 -14.55
CA GLU A 427 -22.06 -6.49 -14.81
C GLU A 427 -22.65 -7.90 -14.80
N ASN A 428 -21.93 -8.88 -15.38
CA ASN A 428 -22.35 -10.29 -15.40
C ASN A 428 -22.47 -10.90 -13.99
N GLN A 429 -21.69 -10.43 -13.02
CA GLN A 429 -21.82 -10.84 -11.61
C GLN A 429 -23.05 -10.20 -10.96
N LEU A 430 -23.35 -8.95 -11.27
CA LEU A 430 -24.53 -8.24 -10.75
C LEU A 430 -25.83 -8.82 -11.33
N GLU A 431 -25.87 -9.13 -12.61
CA GLU A 431 -26.98 -9.83 -13.25
C GLU A 431 -27.22 -11.23 -12.67
N LEU A 432 -26.12 -11.97 -12.41
CA LEU A 432 -26.19 -13.27 -11.78
C LEU A 432 -26.77 -13.17 -10.37
N LEU A 433 -26.28 -12.22 -9.53
CA LEU A 433 -26.79 -12.00 -8.19
C LEU A 433 -28.30 -11.73 -8.21
N ALA A 434 -28.77 -10.83 -9.08
CA ALA A 434 -30.19 -10.51 -9.21
C ALA A 434 -31.02 -11.73 -9.62
N ALA A 435 -30.55 -12.53 -10.57
CA ALA A 435 -31.24 -13.74 -11.05
C ALA A 435 -31.30 -14.86 -9.99
N VAL A 436 -30.17 -15.04 -9.25
CA VAL A 436 -30.11 -16.02 -8.15
C VAL A 436 -30.98 -15.57 -6.98
N ALA A 437 -30.98 -14.31 -6.61
CA ALA A 437 -31.82 -13.77 -5.52
C ALA A 437 -33.33 -13.90 -5.82
N ALA A 438 -33.72 -13.74 -7.12
CA ALA A 438 -35.08 -13.97 -7.54
C ALA A 438 -35.50 -15.47 -7.47
N ALA A 439 -34.55 -16.40 -7.60
CA ALA A 439 -34.78 -17.84 -7.51
C ALA A 439 -34.73 -18.38 -6.06
N ASN A 440 -33.86 -17.82 -5.23
CA ASN A 440 -33.69 -18.16 -3.81
C ASN A 440 -33.35 -16.88 -3.03
N PRO A 441 -34.19 -16.41 -2.10
CA PRO A 441 -33.96 -15.17 -1.37
C PRO A 441 -32.86 -15.28 -0.30
N ASN A 442 -32.40 -16.48 0.04
CA ASN A 442 -31.37 -16.72 1.05
C ASN A 442 -29.97 -16.72 0.43
N VAL A 443 -29.56 -15.59 -0.15
CA VAL A 443 -28.24 -15.44 -0.75
C VAL A 443 -27.25 -14.88 0.27
N VAL A 444 -26.14 -15.56 0.46
CA VAL A 444 -24.96 -15.13 1.19
C VAL A 444 -23.88 -14.80 0.16
N VAL A 445 -23.49 -13.54 0.04
CA VAL A 445 -22.38 -13.13 -0.82
C VAL A 445 -21.08 -13.25 -0.05
N LEU A 446 -20.12 -13.99 -0.62
CA LEU A 446 -18.74 -14.12 -0.17
C LEU A 446 -17.89 -13.25 -1.09
N LEU A 447 -17.49 -12.08 -0.60
CA LEU A 447 -16.89 -11.05 -1.42
C LEU A 447 -15.37 -11.04 -1.33
N SER A 448 -14.68 -11.18 -2.48
CA SER A 448 -13.24 -11.10 -2.63
C SER A 448 -12.86 -9.82 -3.38
N ALA A 449 -12.39 -8.80 -2.64
CA ALA A 449 -11.91 -7.52 -3.19
C ALA A 449 -10.95 -6.87 -2.18
N GLY A 450 -9.87 -6.25 -2.63
CA GLY A 450 -8.86 -5.60 -1.78
C GLY A 450 -9.15 -4.14 -1.46
N SER A 451 -10.27 -3.60 -2.00
CA SER A 451 -10.72 -2.22 -1.76
C SER A 451 -12.24 -2.11 -1.86
N SER A 452 -12.78 -0.98 -1.41
CA SER A 452 -14.21 -0.72 -1.38
C SER A 452 -14.88 -0.70 -2.77
N LEU A 453 -16.18 -1.03 -2.80
CA LEU A 453 -17.02 -1.17 -3.99
C LEU A 453 -18.30 -0.34 -3.86
N GLU A 454 -18.89 0.05 -5.00
CA GLU A 454 -20.27 0.58 -5.01
C GLU A 454 -21.25 -0.46 -4.45
N SER A 455 -22.20 -0.02 -3.65
CA SER A 455 -23.00 -0.88 -2.78
C SER A 455 -24.47 -1.06 -3.20
N GLY A 456 -24.90 -0.51 -4.33
CA GLY A 456 -26.28 -0.56 -4.77
C GLY A 456 -26.89 -1.97 -4.88
N TRP A 457 -26.07 -2.99 -5.06
CA TRP A 457 -26.42 -4.41 -5.17
C TRP A 457 -26.58 -5.13 -3.83
N VAL A 458 -26.12 -4.55 -2.72
CA VAL A 458 -26.14 -5.19 -1.39
C VAL A 458 -27.57 -5.51 -0.92
N LYS A 459 -28.58 -4.82 -1.43
CA LYS A 459 -29.99 -5.10 -1.17
C LYS A 459 -30.43 -6.49 -1.67
N ASP A 460 -29.75 -7.06 -2.66
CA ASP A 460 -30.11 -8.32 -3.33
C ASP A 460 -29.50 -9.55 -2.63
N CYS A 461 -28.82 -9.40 -1.48
CA CYS A 461 -28.38 -10.51 -0.64
C CYS A 461 -28.86 -10.34 0.81
N LYS A 462 -29.07 -11.45 1.53
CA LYS A 462 -29.43 -11.44 2.96
C LYS A 462 -28.21 -11.34 3.86
N ALA A 463 -27.08 -11.89 3.46
CA ALA A 463 -25.82 -11.74 4.20
C ALA A 463 -24.68 -11.38 3.26
N LEU A 464 -23.75 -10.58 3.75
CA LEU A 464 -22.56 -10.16 3.04
C LEU A 464 -21.34 -10.36 3.94
N VAL A 465 -20.48 -11.29 3.51
CA VAL A 465 -19.21 -11.63 4.17
C VAL A 465 -18.08 -11.09 3.31
N TYR A 466 -17.35 -10.13 3.82
CA TYR A 466 -16.20 -9.54 3.14
C TYR A 466 -14.93 -10.26 3.56
N GLY A 467 -14.46 -11.17 2.69
CA GLY A 467 -13.23 -11.93 2.88
C GLY A 467 -11.97 -11.18 2.46
N CYS A 468 -12.11 -10.02 1.82
CA CYS A 468 -11.03 -9.24 1.23
C CYS A 468 -10.15 -10.12 0.32
N LEU A 469 -8.82 -10.13 0.50
CA LEU A 469 -7.88 -11.03 -0.17
C LEU A 469 -7.16 -11.86 0.91
N GLY A 470 -7.77 -12.96 1.29
CA GLY A 470 -7.48 -13.72 2.49
C GLY A 470 -6.21 -14.59 2.47
N GLY A 471 -5.34 -14.47 1.44
CA GLY A 471 -4.14 -15.30 1.32
C GLY A 471 -4.47 -16.76 1.01
N GLN A 472 -3.43 -17.61 1.04
CA GLN A 472 -3.53 -19.01 0.61
C GLN A 472 -4.51 -19.88 1.41
N ALA A 473 -4.88 -19.48 2.62
CA ALA A 473 -5.78 -20.18 3.53
C ALA A 473 -7.13 -19.47 3.76
N GLY A 474 -7.42 -18.41 3.00
CA GLY A 474 -8.61 -17.58 3.17
C GLY A 474 -9.93 -18.33 2.94
N ALA A 475 -9.94 -19.34 2.08
CA ALA A 475 -11.12 -20.15 1.83
C ALA A 475 -11.56 -20.95 3.08
N GLY A 476 -10.63 -21.56 3.80
CA GLY A 476 -10.93 -22.23 5.06
C GLY A 476 -11.44 -21.27 6.13
N ALA A 477 -10.87 -20.06 6.21
CA ALA A 477 -11.32 -19.02 7.12
C ALA A 477 -12.78 -18.58 6.83
N LEU A 478 -13.18 -18.46 5.56
CA LEU A 478 -14.57 -18.17 5.18
C LEU A 478 -15.53 -19.28 5.66
N VAL A 479 -15.14 -20.55 5.52
CA VAL A 479 -15.96 -21.67 6.00
C VAL A 479 -16.11 -21.64 7.53
N GLU A 480 -15.03 -21.35 8.27
CA GLU A 480 -15.09 -21.21 9.74
C GLU A 480 -16.08 -20.11 10.18
N VAL A 481 -16.11 -18.97 9.47
CA VAL A 481 -17.08 -17.91 9.73
C VAL A 481 -18.49 -18.35 9.37
N LEU A 482 -18.71 -18.95 8.21
CA LEU A 482 -20.04 -19.41 7.77
C LEU A 482 -20.67 -20.42 8.72
N THR A 483 -19.88 -21.30 9.33
CA THR A 483 -20.36 -22.35 10.25
C THR A 483 -20.39 -21.90 11.71
N GLY A 484 -19.91 -20.70 12.03
CA GLY A 484 -19.81 -20.21 13.40
C GLY A 484 -18.64 -20.80 14.22
N ALA A 485 -17.75 -21.60 13.59
CA ALA A 485 -16.50 -22.05 14.24
C ALA A 485 -15.62 -20.85 14.61
N GLN A 486 -15.66 -19.80 13.80
CA GLN A 486 -15.11 -18.48 14.10
C GLN A 486 -16.24 -17.45 14.09
N ASN A 487 -16.44 -16.75 15.21
CA ASN A 487 -17.31 -15.59 15.24
C ASN A 487 -16.61 -14.42 14.50
N PRO A 488 -17.24 -13.80 13.47
CA PRO A 488 -16.64 -12.67 12.77
C PRO A 488 -16.34 -11.53 13.74
N CYS A 489 -15.13 -10.99 13.64
CA CYS A 489 -14.63 -9.93 14.52
C CYS A 489 -13.82 -8.86 13.77
N GLY A 490 -13.73 -8.98 12.46
CA GLY A 490 -13.12 -7.97 11.62
C GLY A 490 -13.93 -6.68 11.57
N LYS A 491 -13.24 -5.55 11.44
CA LYS A 491 -13.83 -4.21 11.28
C LYS A 491 -13.19 -3.54 10.05
N LEU A 492 -13.98 -2.83 9.26
CA LEU A 492 -13.47 -2.16 8.05
C LEU A 492 -12.34 -1.17 8.39
N ALA A 493 -11.22 -1.29 7.68
CA ALA A 493 -10.10 -0.36 7.75
C ALA A 493 -10.22 0.81 6.73
N GLU A 494 -11.32 0.85 6.00
CA GLU A 494 -11.67 1.91 5.06
C GLU A 494 -13.19 2.10 5.00
N THR A 495 -13.63 3.33 4.69
CA THR A 495 -15.04 3.66 4.48
C THR A 495 -15.52 3.16 3.12
N TRP A 496 -16.71 2.59 3.06
CA TRP A 496 -17.36 2.24 1.82
C TRP A 496 -18.34 3.33 1.41
N ALA A 497 -18.00 4.11 0.41
CA ALA A 497 -18.90 5.07 -0.21
C ALA A 497 -20.06 4.33 -0.91
N ARG A 498 -21.20 5.00 -1.07
CA ARG A 498 -22.32 4.46 -1.86
C ARG A 498 -21.99 4.39 -3.33
N SER A 499 -21.29 5.42 -3.82
CA SER A 499 -20.83 5.50 -5.21
C SER A 499 -19.50 6.26 -5.29
N TYR A 500 -18.80 6.15 -6.44
CA TYR A 500 -17.58 6.95 -6.67
C TYR A 500 -17.86 8.46 -6.66
N ALA A 501 -19.06 8.86 -7.06
CA ALA A 501 -19.48 10.28 -7.06
C ALA A 501 -19.45 10.91 -5.65
N ASP A 502 -19.55 10.09 -4.61
CA ASP A 502 -19.54 10.54 -3.20
C ASP A 502 -18.13 10.65 -2.61
N THR A 503 -17.07 10.24 -3.35
CA THR A 503 -15.70 10.26 -2.83
C THR A 503 -15.08 11.67 -2.84
N PRO A 504 -14.24 12.02 -1.85
CA PRO A 504 -13.68 13.38 -1.76
C PRO A 504 -12.71 13.71 -2.91
N ALA A 505 -11.91 12.75 -3.36
CA ALA A 505 -10.87 12.95 -4.37
C ALA A 505 -11.34 12.77 -5.82
N LYS A 506 -12.63 12.55 -6.09
CA LYS A 506 -13.15 12.15 -7.41
C LYS A 506 -12.75 13.07 -8.57
N ALA A 507 -12.63 14.36 -8.32
CA ALA A 507 -12.29 15.36 -9.34
C ALA A 507 -10.77 15.47 -9.60
N HIS A 508 -9.95 14.99 -8.66
CA HIS A 508 -8.51 15.22 -8.65
C HIS A 508 -7.69 13.92 -8.48
N PHE A 509 -8.32 12.76 -8.57
CA PHE A 509 -7.63 11.47 -8.60
C PHE A 509 -7.40 11.00 -10.04
N GLY A 510 -6.18 10.53 -10.32
CA GLY A 510 -5.77 10.18 -11.66
C GLY A 510 -5.51 11.43 -12.52
N GLY A 511 -5.89 11.38 -13.76
CA GLY A 511 -5.72 12.48 -14.71
C GLY A 511 -4.57 12.23 -15.69
N ASP A 512 -4.65 12.91 -16.84
CA ASP A 512 -3.73 12.69 -17.95
C ASP A 512 -2.45 13.55 -17.87
N GLY A 513 -2.36 14.42 -16.89
CA GLY A 513 -1.26 15.37 -16.71
C GLY A 513 -0.15 14.91 -15.76
N PRO A 514 0.96 15.65 -15.72
CA PRO A 514 2.07 15.36 -14.82
C PRO A 514 1.81 15.69 -13.35
N THR A 515 0.82 16.54 -13.02
CA THR A 515 0.51 16.93 -11.64
C THR A 515 -0.76 16.23 -11.15
N VAL A 516 -0.76 15.86 -9.87
CA VAL A 516 -1.90 15.28 -9.15
C VAL A 516 -2.13 16.09 -7.89
N GLU A 517 -3.26 16.77 -7.82
CA GLU A 517 -3.56 17.70 -6.75
C GLU A 517 -4.34 17.01 -5.63
N TYR A 518 -3.86 17.17 -4.40
CA TYR A 518 -4.44 16.58 -3.18
C TYR A 518 -5.35 17.62 -2.52
N ARG A 519 -6.36 18.10 -3.30
CA ARG A 519 -7.24 19.21 -2.90
C ARG A 519 -8.15 18.87 -1.74
N GLU A 520 -8.44 17.60 -1.49
CA GLU A 520 -9.25 17.19 -0.36
C GLU A 520 -8.56 17.46 1.00
N GLY A 521 -7.25 17.71 1.01
CA GLY A 521 -6.52 18.03 2.22
C GLY A 521 -6.64 16.94 3.29
N LEU A 522 -7.00 17.29 4.51
CA LEU A 522 -7.18 16.37 5.64
C LEU A 522 -8.37 15.41 5.49
N TYR A 523 -9.27 15.68 4.53
CA TYR A 523 -10.56 15.01 4.43
C TYR A 523 -10.50 13.75 3.56
N VAL A 524 -9.71 12.77 4.02
CA VAL A 524 -9.60 11.44 3.41
C VAL A 524 -10.47 10.44 4.19
N GLY A 525 -11.20 9.58 3.49
CA GLY A 525 -12.01 8.53 4.09
C GLY A 525 -13.07 9.07 5.05
N TYR A 526 -13.26 8.42 6.22
CA TYR A 526 -14.27 8.83 7.21
C TYR A 526 -14.12 10.29 7.69
N ARG A 527 -12.89 10.84 7.64
CA ARG A 527 -12.67 12.25 7.97
C ARG A 527 -13.50 13.18 7.09
N TYR A 528 -13.67 12.81 5.82
CA TYR A 528 -14.55 13.52 4.90
C TYR A 528 -16.02 13.20 5.18
N TYR A 529 -16.40 11.92 5.13
CA TYR A 529 -17.81 11.53 5.18
C TYR A 529 -18.49 11.98 6.46
N ASP A 530 -17.83 11.82 7.60
CA ASP A 530 -18.36 12.19 8.90
C ASP A 530 -18.42 13.72 9.11
N THR A 531 -17.47 14.49 8.53
CA THR A 531 -17.45 15.95 8.66
C THR A 531 -18.43 16.63 7.70
N ALA A 532 -18.46 16.18 6.45
CA ALA A 532 -19.35 16.74 5.41
C ALA A 532 -20.79 16.21 5.51
N GLY A 533 -21.06 15.21 6.37
CA GLY A 533 -22.37 14.58 6.50
C GLY A 533 -22.78 13.77 5.28
N VAL A 534 -21.82 13.21 4.54
CA VAL A 534 -22.08 12.39 3.34
C VAL A 534 -22.40 10.96 3.75
N PRO A 535 -23.58 10.41 3.39
CA PRO A 535 -23.95 9.06 3.77
C PRO A 535 -23.04 8.00 3.12
N THR A 536 -22.64 7.01 3.89
CA THR A 536 -21.82 5.88 3.46
C THR A 536 -22.66 4.59 3.32
N ALA A 537 -22.15 3.60 2.62
CA ALA A 537 -22.70 2.25 2.62
C ALA A 537 -22.32 1.53 3.91
N PHE A 538 -21.04 1.59 4.26
CA PHE A 538 -20.52 1.08 5.53
C PHE A 538 -19.46 2.06 6.06
N PRO A 539 -19.57 2.51 7.32
CA PRO A 539 -18.63 3.46 7.89
C PRO A 539 -17.28 2.79 8.24
N PHE A 540 -16.26 3.59 8.39
CA PHE A 540 -14.96 3.16 8.91
C PHE A 540 -15.12 2.48 10.29
N GLY A 541 -14.41 1.38 10.50
CA GLY A 541 -14.49 0.59 11.74
C GLY A 541 -15.71 -0.31 11.85
N TYR A 542 -16.61 -0.35 10.85
CA TYR A 542 -17.83 -1.16 10.90
C TYR A 542 -17.55 -2.65 10.68
N GLY A 543 -18.33 -3.49 11.40
CA GLY A 543 -18.36 -4.94 11.23
C GLY A 543 -19.29 -5.55 12.27
N LEU A 544 -20.11 -6.51 11.85
CA LEU A 544 -21.05 -7.25 12.70
C LEU A 544 -20.39 -8.45 13.37
N SER A 545 -21.01 -8.97 14.40
CA SER A 545 -20.65 -10.19 15.12
C SER A 545 -21.87 -11.08 15.29
N TYR A 546 -21.68 -12.36 15.58
CA TYR A 546 -22.78 -13.27 16.00
C TYR A 546 -23.19 -13.07 17.46
N THR A 547 -22.49 -12.20 18.20
CA THR A 547 -22.82 -11.77 19.55
C THR A 547 -22.98 -10.26 19.62
N SER A 548 -23.31 -9.73 20.77
CA SER A 548 -23.47 -8.30 21.02
C SER A 548 -22.64 -7.83 22.21
N PHE A 549 -22.25 -6.55 22.20
CA PHE A 549 -21.40 -5.97 23.23
C PHE A 549 -22.04 -4.68 23.78
N ALA A 550 -21.94 -4.49 25.11
CA ALA A 550 -22.29 -3.27 25.80
C ALA A 550 -21.03 -2.60 26.36
N TYR A 551 -21.02 -1.26 26.38
CA TYR A 551 -19.92 -0.45 26.93
C TYR A 551 -20.45 0.33 28.14
N SER A 552 -19.68 0.37 29.23
CA SER A 552 -20.06 1.08 30.47
C SER A 552 -18.82 1.63 31.20
N ASP A 553 -19.07 2.36 32.29
CA ASP A 553 -18.07 2.79 33.28
C ASP A 553 -16.90 3.58 32.71
N LEU A 554 -17.16 4.45 31.72
CA LEU A 554 -16.12 5.27 31.07
C LEU A 554 -15.46 6.21 32.09
N LYS A 555 -14.15 6.09 32.20
CA LYS A 555 -13.26 7.06 32.85
C LYS A 555 -12.30 7.59 31.80
N ALA A 556 -12.07 8.91 31.79
CA ALA A 556 -11.28 9.55 30.77
C ALA A 556 -10.50 10.74 31.34
N ASP A 557 -9.29 10.90 30.85
CA ASP A 557 -8.46 12.10 31.03
C ASP A 557 -7.61 12.33 29.75
N GLU A 558 -6.70 13.29 29.78
CA GLU A 558 -5.83 13.61 28.63
C GLU A 558 -4.83 12.51 28.30
N THR A 559 -4.68 11.49 29.14
CA THR A 559 -3.76 10.36 28.93
C THR A 559 -4.44 9.13 28.32
N GLY A 560 -5.79 9.10 28.31
CA GLY A 560 -6.55 8.00 27.71
C GLY A 560 -7.91 7.75 28.32
N VAL A 561 -8.45 6.58 28.00
CA VAL A 561 -9.75 6.13 28.51
C VAL A 561 -9.65 4.74 29.11
N THR A 562 -10.46 4.48 30.12
CA THR A 562 -10.71 3.14 30.68
C THR A 562 -12.22 2.93 30.74
N LEU A 563 -12.68 1.77 30.27
CA LEU A 563 -14.11 1.40 30.24
C LEU A 563 -14.30 -0.10 30.45
N THR A 564 -15.52 -0.50 30.71
CA THR A 564 -15.93 -1.91 30.78
C THR A 564 -16.64 -2.30 29.48
N VAL A 565 -16.22 -3.41 28.88
CA VAL A 565 -16.91 -4.06 27.75
C VAL A 565 -17.50 -5.38 28.21
N THR A 566 -18.77 -5.58 27.94
CA THR A 566 -19.52 -6.78 28.30
C THR A 566 -20.08 -7.46 27.07
N ASN A 567 -19.83 -8.75 26.91
CA ASN A 567 -20.51 -9.58 25.91
C ASN A 567 -21.91 -9.89 26.37
N THR A 568 -22.93 -9.31 25.76
CA THR A 568 -24.35 -9.45 26.14
C THR A 568 -25.09 -10.52 25.35
N GLY A 569 -24.42 -11.18 24.42
CA GLY A 569 -25.00 -12.24 23.61
C GLY A 569 -24.70 -13.65 24.14
N SER A 570 -24.96 -14.65 23.32
CA SER A 570 -24.96 -16.07 23.72
C SER A 570 -23.71 -16.86 23.29
N CYS A 571 -22.80 -16.27 22.57
CA CYS A 571 -21.55 -16.91 22.14
C CYS A 571 -20.34 -16.04 22.39
N ALA A 572 -19.18 -16.66 22.49
CA ALA A 572 -17.90 -15.95 22.60
C ALA A 572 -17.64 -15.09 21.36
N GLY A 573 -17.00 -13.94 21.56
CA GLY A 573 -16.64 -13.05 20.45
C GLY A 573 -15.60 -12.01 20.83
N ALA A 574 -14.99 -11.39 19.83
CA ALA A 574 -14.07 -10.28 20.04
C ALA A 574 -14.69 -8.97 19.56
N GLU A 575 -14.46 -7.93 20.34
CA GLU A 575 -14.85 -6.54 19.99
C GLU A 575 -13.63 -5.67 19.82
N VAL A 576 -13.71 -4.74 18.86
CA VAL A 576 -12.70 -3.69 18.66
C VAL A 576 -13.26 -2.37 19.20
N VAL A 577 -12.76 -1.96 20.35
CA VAL A 577 -13.10 -0.68 20.96
C VAL A 577 -12.25 0.41 20.29
N GLN A 578 -12.91 1.41 19.70
CA GLN A 578 -12.29 2.48 18.92
C GLN A 578 -12.41 3.81 19.67
N LEU A 579 -11.30 4.53 19.83
CA LEU A 579 -11.24 5.83 20.49
C LEU A 579 -10.95 6.92 19.46
N TYR A 580 -11.91 7.81 19.31
CA TYR A 580 -11.80 9.00 18.46
C TYR A 580 -11.69 10.25 19.31
N VAL A 581 -10.94 11.22 18.82
CA VAL A 581 -10.80 12.54 19.44
C VAL A 581 -11.47 13.58 18.54
N ALA A 582 -12.33 14.41 19.12
CA ALA A 582 -13.02 15.50 18.46
C ALA A 582 -12.79 16.82 19.20
N LYS A 583 -12.80 17.94 18.46
CA LYS A 583 -12.78 19.30 19.03
C LYS A 583 -13.89 20.13 18.40
N PRO A 584 -15.10 20.12 18.97
CA PRO A 584 -16.28 20.76 18.37
C PRO A 584 -16.15 22.28 18.21
N ASP A 585 -15.43 22.94 19.12
CA ASP A 585 -15.17 24.39 19.15
C ASP A 585 -13.81 24.77 18.53
N ALA A 586 -13.31 23.95 17.58
CA ALA A 586 -12.04 24.22 16.91
C ALA A 586 -12.08 25.54 16.12
N THR A 587 -11.07 26.37 16.31
CA THR A 587 -10.88 27.62 15.52
C THR A 587 -10.12 27.34 14.22
N ILE A 588 -9.31 26.28 14.22
CA ILE A 588 -8.58 25.78 13.05
C ILE A 588 -9.42 24.65 12.43
N PHE A 589 -9.61 24.67 11.09
CA PHE A 589 -10.36 23.60 10.44
C PHE A 589 -9.69 22.22 10.68
N ARG A 590 -10.51 21.22 10.99
CA ARG A 590 -10.10 19.83 11.21
C ARG A 590 -11.27 18.87 10.98
N PRO A 591 -11.03 17.58 10.78
CA PRO A 591 -12.10 16.59 10.74
C PRO A 591 -12.96 16.59 12.01
N ALA A 592 -14.24 16.23 11.88
CA ALA A 592 -15.17 16.17 13.01
C ALA A 592 -14.65 15.26 14.13
N LYS A 593 -13.94 14.20 13.79
CA LYS A 593 -13.23 13.31 14.71
C LYS A 593 -12.10 12.56 13.99
N GLU A 594 -11.14 12.10 14.76
CA GLU A 594 -9.99 11.34 14.28
C GLU A 594 -9.70 10.16 15.19
N LEU A 595 -9.43 8.98 14.64
CA LEU A 595 -8.99 7.80 15.39
C LEU A 595 -7.63 8.09 16.05
N LYS A 596 -7.55 7.91 17.37
CA LYS A 596 -6.33 8.14 18.17
C LYS A 596 -6.01 6.98 19.10
N GLY A 597 -6.85 5.94 19.11
CA GLY A 597 -6.59 4.72 19.87
C GLY A 597 -7.57 3.61 19.54
N PHE A 598 -7.18 2.38 19.77
CA PHE A 598 -8.07 1.22 19.70
C PHE A 598 -7.51 0.06 20.50
N THR A 599 -8.39 -0.88 20.86
CA THR A 599 -8.00 -2.15 21.46
C THR A 599 -8.99 -3.24 21.09
N LYS A 600 -8.49 -4.47 20.90
CA LYS A 600 -9.31 -5.64 20.64
C LYS A 600 -9.41 -6.49 21.91
N VAL A 601 -10.63 -6.89 22.28
CA VAL A 601 -10.88 -7.68 23.48
C VAL A 601 -11.72 -8.91 23.15
N GLN A 602 -11.25 -10.09 23.58
CA GLN A 602 -11.97 -11.36 23.49
C GLN A 602 -12.78 -11.57 24.76
N LEU A 603 -14.07 -11.93 24.63
CA LEU A 603 -15.02 -12.12 25.72
C LEU A 603 -15.85 -13.39 25.50
N GLU A 604 -15.96 -14.19 26.54
CA GLU A 604 -16.95 -15.28 26.59
C GLU A 604 -18.38 -14.72 26.71
N ALA A 605 -19.39 -15.53 26.44
CA ALA A 605 -20.79 -15.13 26.62
C ALA A 605 -21.05 -14.69 28.09
N GLY A 606 -21.57 -13.48 28.28
CA GLY A 606 -21.80 -12.87 29.58
C GLY A 606 -20.56 -12.33 30.30
N GLU A 607 -19.37 -12.46 29.72
CA GLU A 607 -18.12 -11.95 30.31
C GLU A 607 -18.02 -10.43 30.17
N SER A 608 -17.46 -9.79 31.22
CA SER A 608 -17.08 -8.37 31.20
C SER A 608 -15.60 -8.21 31.48
N LYS A 609 -14.97 -7.31 30.71
CA LYS A 609 -13.55 -6.93 30.91
C LYS A 609 -13.37 -5.42 30.91
N THR A 610 -12.53 -4.95 31.82
CA THR A 610 -12.07 -3.56 31.79
C THR A 610 -10.95 -3.44 30.77
N VAL A 611 -11.06 -2.48 29.86
CA VAL A 611 -10.06 -2.17 28.85
C VAL A 611 -9.58 -0.75 29.01
N THR A 612 -8.27 -0.51 28.71
CA THR A 612 -7.66 0.82 28.73
C THR A 612 -7.07 1.10 27.35
N ILE A 613 -7.36 2.30 26.82
CA ILE A 613 -6.81 2.78 25.58
C ILE A 613 -6.02 4.05 25.89
N PRO A 614 -4.68 3.98 25.89
CA PRO A 614 -3.84 5.15 26.11
C PRO A 614 -3.88 6.10 24.91
N LEU A 615 -3.75 7.39 25.18
CA LEU A 615 -3.51 8.42 24.19
C LEU A 615 -2.01 8.78 24.19
N ASP A 616 -1.44 8.91 23.00
CA ASP A 616 -0.06 9.33 22.79
C ASP A 616 0.02 10.82 22.36
N ASP A 617 1.21 11.30 22.05
CA ASP A 617 1.47 12.68 21.61
C ASP A 617 0.69 13.10 20.34
N LYS A 618 0.13 12.14 19.60
CA LYS A 618 -0.63 12.37 18.37
C LYS A 618 -2.10 12.70 18.63
N ALA A 619 -2.56 12.56 19.87
CA ALA A 619 -3.97 12.63 20.20
C ALA A 619 -4.60 14.00 19.90
N PHE A 620 -3.91 15.10 20.26
CA PHE A 620 -4.44 16.45 20.22
C PHE A 620 -3.69 17.39 19.28
N ARG A 621 -2.55 16.96 18.73
CA ARG A 621 -1.65 17.77 17.91
C ARG A 621 -2.22 18.03 16.51
N TYR A 622 -1.78 19.15 15.94
CA TYR A 622 -1.92 19.48 14.52
C TYR A 622 -0.61 20.13 14.03
N TRP A 623 -0.34 20.03 12.73
CA TRP A 623 0.83 20.69 12.16
C TRP A 623 0.54 22.17 11.89
N ASN A 624 1.33 23.05 12.48
CA ASN A 624 1.18 24.49 12.27
C ASN A 624 2.19 24.99 11.25
N VAL A 625 1.72 25.35 10.06
CA VAL A 625 2.55 25.80 8.93
C VAL A 625 3.24 27.18 9.16
N LYS A 626 2.89 27.92 10.22
CA LYS A 626 3.58 29.17 10.58
C LYS A 626 4.73 28.96 11.56
N THR A 627 4.61 28.00 12.46
CA THR A 627 5.64 27.68 13.45
C THR A 627 6.52 26.52 12.99
N ASP A 628 6.13 25.85 11.91
CA ASP A 628 6.79 24.69 11.31
C ASP A 628 7.04 23.57 12.34
N ARG A 629 6.01 23.25 13.13
CA ARG A 629 6.05 22.18 14.15
C ARG A 629 4.66 21.73 14.57
N TRP A 630 4.63 20.63 15.32
CA TRP A 630 3.43 20.14 15.97
C TRP A 630 3.01 21.07 17.11
N GLU A 631 1.74 21.47 17.10
CA GLU A 631 1.13 22.36 18.10
C GLU A 631 -0.17 21.74 18.63
N VAL A 632 -0.63 22.21 19.76
CA VAL A 632 -1.90 21.82 20.37
C VAL A 632 -2.81 23.04 20.50
N GLU A 633 -4.00 22.93 19.97
CA GLU A 633 -5.05 23.93 20.19
C GLU A 633 -5.69 23.70 21.56
N GLY A 634 -5.53 24.62 22.50
CA GLY A 634 -6.08 24.49 23.85
C GLY A 634 -7.61 24.49 23.89
N GLY A 635 -8.18 23.92 24.93
CA GLY A 635 -9.62 23.96 25.19
C GLY A 635 -10.25 22.60 25.42
N SER A 636 -11.57 22.50 25.23
CA SER A 636 -12.33 21.27 25.44
C SER A 636 -12.23 20.36 24.25
N TYR A 637 -11.95 19.07 24.51
CA TYR A 637 -12.00 17.98 23.54
C TYR A 637 -13.02 16.94 23.98
N GLN A 638 -13.58 16.21 23.04
CA GLN A 638 -14.43 15.05 23.28
C GLN A 638 -13.66 13.77 22.93
N LEU A 639 -13.62 12.84 23.87
CA LEU A 639 -13.14 11.48 23.69
C LEU A 639 -14.36 10.61 23.40
N LEU A 640 -14.44 10.12 22.16
CA LEU A 640 -15.58 9.38 21.61
C LEU A 640 -15.20 7.91 21.51
N VAL A 641 -15.82 7.06 22.33
CA VAL A 641 -15.57 5.62 22.33
C VAL A 641 -16.71 4.92 21.59
N GLY A 642 -16.35 4.16 20.54
CA GLY A 642 -17.34 3.54 19.67
C GLY A 642 -16.92 2.17 19.14
N ALA A 643 -17.88 1.50 18.48
CA ALA A 643 -17.69 0.26 17.73
C ALA A 643 -17.40 0.52 16.24
N SER A 644 -17.59 1.76 15.79
CA SER A 644 -17.22 2.28 14.47
C SER A 644 -17.20 3.81 14.51
N SER A 645 -16.79 4.47 13.42
CA SER A 645 -16.84 5.94 13.32
C SER A 645 -18.28 6.48 13.43
N ALA A 646 -19.27 5.69 13.07
CA ALA A 646 -20.70 6.06 13.14
C ALA A 646 -21.45 5.50 14.35
N ASP A 647 -20.89 4.54 15.08
CA ASP A 647 -21.50 3.94 16.29
C ASP A 647 -20.70 4.35 17.53
N ILE A 648 -20.91 5.61 17.97
CA ILE A 648 -20.30 6.12 19.20
C ILE A 648 -21.21 5.77 20.39
N ARG A 649 -20.69 5.05 21.37
CA ARG A 649 -21.44 4.51 22.50
C ARG A 649 -21.20 5.26 23.79
N LEU A 650 -20.00 5.78 24.02
CA LEU A 650 -19.66 6.56 25.22
C LEU A 650 -18.88 7.81 24.81
N THR A 651 -19.09 8.89 25.56
CA THR A 651 -18.40 10.18 25.34
C THR A 651 -17.97 10.78 26.66
N ALA A 652 -16.76 11.33 26.70
CA ALA A 652 -16.26 12.10 27.82
C ALA A 652 -15.60 13.39 27.31
N ALA A 653 -15.71 14.48 28.09
CA ALA A 653 -15.00 15.72 27.81
C ALA A 653 -13.71 15.80 28.63
N VAL A 654 -12.64 16.27 28.00
CA VAL A 654 -11.35 16.56 28.65
C VAL A 654 -10.88 17.94 28.26
N THR A 655 -10.18 18.61 29.16
CA THR A 655 -9.59 19.94 28.88
C THR A 655 -8.10 19.78 28.67
N VAL A 656 -7.61 20.23 27.52
CA VAL A 656 -6.20 20.10 27.13
C VAL A 656 -5.56 21.49 27.08
N ALA A 657 -4.37 21.61 27.65
CA ALA A 657 -3.58 22.84 27.57
C ALA A 657 -3.05 23.04 26.15
N GLY A 658 -3.25 24.24 25.61
CA GLY A 658 -2.73 24.59 24.28
C GLY A 658 -1.29 25.08 24.33
N THR A 659 -0.61 25.05 23.22
CA THR A 659 0.74 25.60 23.03
C THR A 659 0.78 27.11 22.83
N GLY A 660 -0.39 27.75 22.63
CA GLY A 660 -0.50 29.19 22.38
C GLY A 660 -0.02 29.64 20.98
N ALA A 661 0.07 28.69 20.06
CA ALA A 661 0.52 28.97 18.69
C ALA A 661 -0.48 29.86 17.92
N PRO A 662 -0.01 30.69 16.96
CA PRO A 662 -0.89 31.51 16.13
C PRO A 662 -1.72 30.65 15.18
N ASP A 663 -2.92 31.14 14.80
CA ASP A 663 -3.71 30.48 13.75
C ASP A 663 -2.90 30.38 12.45
N PRO A 664 -2.63 29.16 11.93
CA PRO A 664 -1.83 28.95 10.72
C PRO A 664 -2.47 29.57 9.47
N TYR A 665 -3.78 29.79 9.50
CA TYR A 665 -4.56 30.22 8.35
C TYR A 665 -5.20 31.60 8.52
N ALA A 666 -4.78 32.39 9.53
CA ALA A 666 -5.30 33.73 9.74
C ALA A 666 -5.20 34.58 8.48
N GLY A 667 -6.33 35.15 8.05
CA GLY A 667 -6.45 36.00 6.85
C GLY A 667 -6.58 35.24 5.53
N LYS A 668 -6.64 33.86 5.55
CA LYS A 668 -6.89 33.04 4.36
C LYS A 668 -8.37 32.66 4.25
N ASP A 669 -8.92 32.77 3.04
CA ASP A 669 -10.24 32.21 2.74
C ASP A 669 -10.13 30.71 2.43
N LEU A 670 -10.64 29.87 3.32
CA LEU A 670 -10.61 28.42 3.26
C LEU A 670 -12.00 27.85 3.58
N ALA A 671 -13.03 28.39 2.95
CA ALA A 671 -14.44 28.08 3.24
C ALA A 671 -14.78 26.61 2.99
N HIS A 672 -14.27 26.01 1.89
CA HIS A 672 -14.49 24.60 1.57
C HIS A 672 -13.83 23.67 2.60
N TYR A 673 -12.64 24.03 3.09
CA TYR A 673 -11.96 23.24 4.11
C TYR A 673 -12.63 23.34 5.49
N ARG A 674 -13.19 24.50 5.83
CA ARG A 674 -13.94 24.69 7.09
C ARG A 674 -15.24 23.89 7.14
N THR A 675 -15.83 23.61 5.98
CA THR A 675 -17.10 22.88 5.85
C THR A 675 -16.94 21.46 5.31
N ALA A 676 -15.70 21.03 5.03
CA ALA A 676 -15.37 19.76 4.37
C ALA A 676 -16.03 19.56 2.99
N GLN A 677 -16.42 20.64 2.28
CA GLN A 677 -17.00 20.58 0.92
C GLN A 677 -15.90 20.51 -0.14
N VAL A 678 -15.00 19.50 0.00
CA VAL A 678 -13.71 19.45 -0.68
C VAL A 678 -13.71 18.79 -2.07
N GLN A 679 -14.86 18.35 -2.57
CA GLN A 679 -14.93 17.71 -3.89
C GLN A 679 -14.63 18.67 -5.06
N ASN A 680 -14.82 19.97 -4.88
CA ASN A 680 -14.67 20.99 -5.93
C ASN A 680 -14.02 22.27 -5.37
N VAL A 681 -12.87 22.14 -4.70
CA VAL A 681 -12.11 23.29 -4.18
C VAL A 681 -11.60 24.16 -5.32
N PRO A 682 -11.88 25.50 -5.33
CA PRO A 682 -11.35 26.40 -6.34
C PRO A 682 -9.82 26.54 -6.28
N ASP A 683 -9.20 26.87 -7.42
CA ASP A 683 -7.75 27.05 -7.51
C ASP A 683 -7.22 28.07 -6.48
N ALA A 684 -7.86 29.22 -6.37
CA ALA A 684 -7.45 30.27 -5.44
C ALA A 684 -7.45 29.81 -3.98
N GLU A 685 -8.39 28.96 -3.58
CA GLU A 685 -8.47 28.41 -2.23
C GLU A 685 -7.43 27.32 -2.00
N PHE A 686 -7.19 26.47 -3.00
CA PHE A 686 -6.12 25.46 -2.92
C PHE A 686 -4.74 26.12 -2.91
N GLU A 687 -4.49 27.16 -3.71
CA GLU A 687 -3.27 27.99 -3.66
C GLU A 687 -3.09 28.67 -2.29
N ALA A 688 -4.18 29.15 -1.70
CA ALA A 688 -4.13 29.71 -0.34
C ALA A 688 -3.74 28.64 0.69
N LEU A 689 -4.24 27.40 0.56
CA LEU A 689 -3.84 26.27 1.42
C LEU A 689 -2.37 25.90 1.19
N LEU A 690 -1.96 25.74 -0.08
CA LEU A 690 -0.58 25.41 -0.46
C LEU A 690 0.44 26.48 -0.03
N GLY A 691 0.00 27.75 0.05
CA GLY A 691 0.88 28.90 0.26
C GLY A 691 1.72 29.29 -0.97
N ARG A 692 1.39 28.76 -2.14
CA ARG A 692 2.06 29.00 -3.42
C ARG A 692 1.11 28.71 -4.59
N PRO A 693 1.41 29.21 -5.82
CA PRO A 693 0.63 28.85 -7.00
C PRO A 693 0.64 27.35 -7.30
N ILE A 694 -0.45 26.86 -7.89
CA ILE A 694 -0.52 25.51 -8.43
C ILE A 694 0.47 25.39 -9.60
N PRO A 695 1.32 24.34 -9.65
CA PRO A 695 2.23 24.14 -10.78
C PRO A 695 1.48 23.90 -12.11
N GLU A 696 2.06 24.33 -13.22
CA GLU A 696 1.49 24.09 -14.55
C GLU A 696 1.40 22.57 -14.83
N ASN A 697 0.20 22.11 -15.16
CA ASN A 697 -0.04 20.70 -15.53
C ASN A 697 0.27 20.46 -17.01
N LYS A 698 1.57 20.48 -17.38
CA LYS A 698 2.03 20.38 -18.76
C LYS A 698 3.20 19.41 -18.90
N VAL A 699 3.13 18.56 -19.91
CA VAL A 699 4.21 17.66 -20.27
C VAL A 699 5.36 18.45 -20.88
N HIS A 700 6.57 18.34 -20.31
CA HIS A 700 7.80 18.92 -20.82
C HIS A 700 8.65 17.85 -21.51
N ILE A 701 9.25 18.19 -22.67
CA ILE A 701 10.15 17.30 -23.39
C ILE A 701 11.50 17.26 -22.66
N ASN A 702 11.65 16.33 -21.74
CA ASN A 702 12.84 16.09 -20.94
C ASN A 702 12.96 14.59 -20.57
N ARG A 703 13.95 14.22 -19.75
CA ARG A 703 14.19 12.84 -19.30
C ARG A 703 13.02 12.21 -18.54
N ASN A 704 12.11 13.03 -18.00
CA ASN A 704 11.02 12.61 -17.13
C ASN A 704 9.67 12.44 -17.87
N MET A 705 9.60 12.77 -19.19
CA MET A 705 8.44 12.42 -19.99
C MET A 705 8.35 10.91 -20.17
N THR A 706 7.12 10.38 -20.22
CA THR A 706 6.91 8.94 -20.40
C THR A 706 7.11 8.50 -21.85
N LEU A 707 7.35 7.20 -22.07
CA LEU A 707 7.44 6.66 -23.44
C LEU A 707 6.14 6.87 -24.22
N GLY A 708 4.99 6.79 -23.55
CA GLY A 708 3.68 7.08 -24.16
C GLY A 708 3.53 8.53 -24.61
N GLU A 709 4.23 9.46 -23.96
CA GLU A 709 4.19 10.90 -24.25
C GLU A 709 5.18 11.34 -25.34
N MET A 710 6.05 10.46 -25.85
CA MET A 710 7.00 10.82 -26.91
C MET A 710 6.32 11.41 -28.16
N GLY A 711 5.02 11.15 -28.35
CA GLY A 711 4.21 11.79 -29.39
C GLY A 711 4.03 13.30 -29.25
N HIS A 712 4.28 13.90 -28.08
CA HIS A 712 4.32 15.36 -27.90
C HIS A 712 5.62 15.99 -28.40
N GLY A 713 6.62 15.17 -28.73
CA GLY A 713 7.89 15.61 -29.30
C GLY A 713 7.78 15.99 -30.77
N ARG A 714 8.86 16.57 -31.32
CA ARG A 714 9.01 16.97 -32.72
C ARG A 714 9.64 15.88 -33.60
N SER A 715 9.87 14.67 -33.04
CA SER A 715 10.48 13.55 -33.71
C SER A 715 9.43 12.62 -34.34
N PRO A 716 9.52 12.33 -35.66
CA PRO A 716 8.70 11.32 -36.29
C PRO A 716 8.89 9.91 -35.70
N ILE A 717 10.09 9.58 -35.25
CA ILE A 717 10.42 8.31 -34.63
C ILE A 717 9.74 8.23 -33.25
N GLY A 718 9.82 9.30 -32.45
CA GLY A 718 9.15 9.40 -31.16
C GLY A 718 7.63 9.28 -31.30
N TRP A 719 7.05 9.95 -32.31
CA TRP A 719 5.63 9.83 -32.61
C TRP A 719 5.25 8.39 -32.98
N LEU A 720 6.01 7.75 -33.86
CA LEU A 720 5.78 6.37 -34.28
C LEU A 720 5.87 5.39 -33.09
N ALA A 721 6.90 5.53 -32.24
CA ALA A 721 7.11 4.68 -31.07
C ALA A 721 5.94 4.81 -30.07
N ALA A 722 5.50 6.03 -29.76
CA ALA A 722 4.34 6.28 -28.90
C ALA A 722 3.05 5.70 -29.51
N ALA A 723 2.84 5.86 -30.83
CA ALA A 723 1.68 5.31 -31.53
C ALA A 723 1.66 3.77 -31.52
N VAL A 724 2.81 3.12 -31.68
CA VAL A 724 2.95 1.65 -31.60
C VAL A 724 2.63 1.17 -30.18
N LEU A 725 3.29 1.72 -29.16
CA LEU A 725 3.05 1.37 -27.76
C LEU A 725 1.57 1.58 -27.39
N GLY A 726 1.00 2.73 -27.71
CA GLY A 726 -0.40 3.02 -27.44
C GLY A 726 -1.37 2.08 -28.20
N THR A 727 -1.00 1.62 -29.40
CA THR A 727 -1.80 0.66 -30.16
C THR A 727 -1.74 -0.74 -29.53
N LEU A 728 -0.54 -1.17 -29.11
CA LEU A 728 -0.36 -2.45 -28.40
C LEU A 728 -1.14 -2.45 -27.08
N LEU A 729 -1.04 -1.37 -26.31
CA LEU A 729 -1.77 -1.21 -25.06
C LEU A 729 -3.28 -1.27 -25.28
N ARG A 730 -3.82 -0.47 -26.21
CA ARG A 730 -5.25 -0.51 -26.55
C ARG A 730 -5.73 -1.88 -27.02
N ARG A 731 -4.91 -2.62 -27.79
CA ARG A 731 -5.24 -4.00 -28.21
C ARG A 731 -5.26 -4.96 -27.03
N SER A 732 -4.34 -4.85 -26.08
CA SER A 732 -4.32 -5.69 -24.88
C SER A 732 -5.53 -5.42 -23.99
N ILE A 733 -5.91 -4.15 -23.79
CA ILE A 733 -7.09 -3.75 -23.03
C ILE A 733 -8.37 -4.32 -23.69
N LYS A 734 -8.51 -4.21 -25.03
CA LYS A 734 -9.67 -4.76 -25.75
C LYS A 734 -9.82 -6.29 -25.65
N LYS A 735 -8.73 -7.01 -25.36
CA LYS A 735 -8.78 -8.45 -25.12
C LYS A 735 -9.22 -8.83 -23.69
N GLY A 736 -9.53 -7.83 -22.84
CA GLY A 736 -9.90 -8.04 -21.43
C GLY A 736 -8.74 -8.46 -20.53
N LYS A 737 -7.50 -8.39 -21.01
CA LYS A 737 -6.29 -8.64 -20.25
C LYS A 737 -5.24 -7.60 -20.64
N PRO A 738 -5.18 -6.43 -19.96
CA PRO A 738 -4.11 -5.47 -20.17
C PRO A 738 -2.76 -6.14 -19.96
N ASP A 739 -1.85 -5.94 -20.91
CA ASP A 739 -0.47 -6.41 -20.75
C ASP A 739 0.26 -5.45 -19.82
N LEU A 740 0.57 -5.91 -18.62
CA LEU A 740 1.22 -5.11 -17.58
C LEU A 740 2.61 -4.62 -18.00
N ASN A 741 3.34 -5.39 -18.81
CA ASN A 741 4.65 -4.96 -19.32
C ASN A 741 4.51 -3.78 -20.27
N ILE A 742 3.55 -3.86 -21.20
CA ILE A 742 3.30 -2.76 -22.16
C ILE A 742 2.81 -1.52 -21.41
N LEU A 743 1.92 -1.69 -20.43
CA LEU A 743 1.42 -0.61 -19.61
C LEU A 743 2.54 0.06 -18.80
N PHE A 744 3.39 -0.74 -18.17
CA PHE A 744 4.55 -0.25 -17.44
C PHE A 744 5.49 0.54 -18.37
N GLN A 745 5.84 -0.02 -19.52
CA GLN A 745 6.66 0.69 -20.51
C GLN A 745 6.00 1.98 -21.00
N TYR A 746 4.69 1.97 -21.26
CA TYR A 746 3.96 3.15 -21.72
C TYR A 746 4.06 4.31 -20.73
N ASN A 747 3.92 4.03 -19.42
CA ASN A 747 3.97 5.01 -18.34
C ASN A 747 5.37 5.26 -17.77
N MET A 748 6.38 4.53 -18.23
CA MET A 748 7.76 4.65 -17.77
C MET A 748 8.42 5.91 -18.33
N PRO A 749 9.09 6.75 -17.52
CA PRO A 749 9.85 7.91 -18.02
C PRO A 749 11.11 7.47 -18.76
N LEU A 750 11.56 8.30 -19.71
CA LEU A 750 12.75 8.04 -20.52
C LEU A 750 14.00 7.72 -19.66
N ARG A 751 14.19 8.41 -18.54
CA ARG A 751 15.32 8.16 -17.63
C ARG A 751 15.37 6.72 -17.11
N ALA A 752 14.22 6.10 -16.91
CA ALA A 752 14.14 4.74 -16.38
C ALA A 752 14.79 3.71 -17.32
N LEU A 753 14.90 4.00 -18.61
CA LEU A 753 15.69 3.19 -19.55
C LEU A 753 17.15 3.06 -19.09
N ALA A 754 17.75 4.14 -18.59
CA ALA A 754 19.13 4.08 -18.08
C ALA A 754 19.22 3.42 -16.70
N LYS A 755 18.14 3.47 -15.89
CA LYS A 755 18.15 2.97 -14.52
C LYS A 755 17.82 1.47 -14.41
N MET A 756 17.15 0.88 -15.42
CA MET A 756 16.57 -0.48 -15.36
C MET A 756 17.20 -1.48 -16.34
N THR A 757 18.14 -1.08 -17.18
CA THR A 757 18.68 -1.95 -18.24
C THR A 757 20.05 -2.57 -17.92
N ASN A 758 20.41 -2.64 -16.63
CA ASN A 758 21.71 -3.17 -16.18
C ASN A 758 22.91 -2.56 -16.92
N GLY A 759 22.87 -1.25 -17.13
CA GLY A 759 23.93 -0.49 -17.79
C GLY A 759 23.96 -0.60 -19.32
N ALA A 760 22.98 -1.28 -19.95
CA ALA A 760 22.92 -1.33 -21.43
C ALA A 760 22.63 0.04 -22.04
N ILE A 761 21.80 0.85 -21.39
CA ILE A 761 21.47 2.22 -21.80
C ILE A 761 22.07 3.19 -20.76
N SER A 762 22.83 4.20 -21.24
CA SER A 762 23.34 5.27 -20.37
C SER A 762 22.43 6.50 -20.38
N MET A 763 22.55 7.35 -19.37
CA MET A 763 21.84 8.62 -19.34
C MET A 763 22.24 9.55 -20.49
N GLY A 764 23.48 9.43 -21.00
CA GLY A 764 23.91 10.14 -22.19
C GLY A 764 23.17 9.72 -23.47
N MET A 765 22.79 8.43 -23.58
CA MET A 765 21.94 7.94 -24.68
C MET A 765 20.50 8.48 -24.53
N VAL A 766 19.97 8.51 -23.31
CA VAL A 766 18.67 9.11 -23.01
C VAL A 766 18.64 10.59 -23.38
N ASP A 767 19.70 11.35 -23.10
CA ASP A 767 19.82 12.75 -23.57
C ASP A 767 19.78 12.88 -25.09
N GLY A 768 20.41 11.95 -25.79
CA GLY A 768 20.34 11.91 -27.26
C GLY A 768 18.89 11.72 -27.75
N ILE A 769 18.13 10.82 -27.12
CA ILE A 769 16.69 10.62 -27.41
C ILE A 769 15.91 11.90 -27.11
N VAL A 770 16.16 12.57 -25.98
CA VAL A 770 15.50 13.84 -25.63
C VAL A 770 15.80 14.93 -26.66
N MET A 771 17.06 15.04 -27.11
CA MET A 771 17.45 16.00 -28.18
C MET A 771 16.68 15.71 -29.47
N GLU A 772 16.56 14.45 -29.86
CA GLU A 772 15.78 14.04 -31.03
C GLU A 772 14.30 14.46 -30.87
N LEU A 773 13.69 14.22 -29.74
CA LEU A 773 12.30 14.61 -29.42
C LEU A 773 12.13 16.15 -29.43
N GLN A 774 13.17 16.92 -29.10
CA GLN A 774 13.19 18.38 -29.17
C GLN A 774 13.34 18.92 -30.61
N GLY A 775 13.61 18.05 -31.61
CA GLY A 775 13.76 18.41 -33.03
C GLY A 775 15.18 18.43 -33.52
N PHE A 776 16.19 18.10 -32.71
CA PHE A 776 17.59 18.00 -33.08
C PHE A 776 17.97 16.58 -33.55
N TRP A 777 17.25 16.06 -34.54
CA TRP A 777 17.24 14.65 -34.92
C TRP A 777 18.62 14.06 -35.22
N ILE A 778 19.44 14.73 -36.09
CA ILE A 778 20.75 14.23 -36.45
C ILE A 778 21.72 14.28 -35.26
N ILE A 779 21.69 15.37 -34.51
CA ILE A 779 22.58 15.57 -33.35
C ILE A 779 22.21 14.56 -32.27
N GLY A 780 20.90 14.36 -32.01
CA GLY A 780 20.39 13.37 -31.05
C GLY A 780 20.80 11.94 -31.41
N LEU A 781 20.64 11.54 -32.69
CA LEU A 781 21.02 10.21 -33.16
C LEU A 781 22.55 9.99 -33.05
N VAL A 782 23.37 10.97 -33.50
CA VAL A 782 24.84 10.91 -33.34
C VAL A 782 25.22 10.75 -31.88
N ARG A 783 24.58 11.51 -30.98
CA ARG A 783 24.82 11.39 -29.54
C ARG A 783 24.49 10.00 -29.01
N VAL A 784 23.33 9.42 -29.37
CA VAL A 784 22.96 8.04 -28.99
C VAL A 784 24.06 7.06 -29.43
N ILE A 785 24.54 7.13 -30.70
CA ILE A 785 25.57 6.22 -31.22
C ILE A 785 26.89 6.40 -30.45
N VAL A 786 27.36 7.62 -30.28
CA VAL A 786 28.62 7.92 -29.56
C VAL A 786 28.55 7.44 -28.11
N GLU A 787 27.46 7.76 -27.40
CA GLU A 787 27.30 7.34 -26.01
C GLU A 787 27.11 5.83 -25.86
N THR A 788 26.56 5.13 -26.88
CA THR A 788 26.50 3.66 -26.89
C THR A 788 27.91 3.06 -26.91
N VAL A 789 28.76 3.46 -27.84
CA VAL A 789 30.13 2.97 -27.94
C VAL A 789 30.91 3.28 -26.66
N LYS A 790 30.83 4.52 -26.20
CA LYS A 790 31.49 4.98 -24.98
C LYS A 790 31.04 4.18 -23.75
N ASN A 791 29.72 3.95 -23.60
CA ASN A 791 29.16 3.21 -22.49
C ASN A 791 29.65 1.76 -22.46
N LEU A 792 29.65 1.05 -23.58
CA LEU A 792 30.14 -0.31 -23.69
C LEU A 792 31.62 -0.43 -23.25
N VAL A 793 32.50 0.44 -23.76
CA VAL A 793 33.92 0.45 -23.41
C VAL A 793 34.16 0.78 -21.94
N LEU A 794 33.45 1.78 -21.40
CA LEU A 794 33.64 2.21 -20.01
C LEU A 794 33.09 1.21 -19.01
N ASN A 795 31.93 0.57 -19.31
CA ASN A 795 31.37 -0.46 -18.44
C ASN A 795 32.28 -1.69 -18.36
N SER A 796 32.78 -2.19 -19.50
CA SER A 796 33.72 -3.32 -19.53
C SER A 796 34.96 -3.07 -18.69
N ARG A 797 35.60 -1.90 -18.85
CA ARG A 797 36.80 -1.52 -18.08
C ARG A 797 36.54 -1.38 -16.58
N MET A 798 35.36 -0.85 -16.21
CA MET A 798 35.01 -0.67 -14.81
C MET A 798 34.73 -2.02 -14.14
N GLU A 799 33.93 -2.89 -14.76
CA GLU A 799 33.65 -4.22 -14.23
C GLU A 799 34.92 -5.08 -14.06
N GLU A 800 35.88 -4.94 -14.98
CA GLU A 800 37.21 -5.59 -14.86
C GLU A 800 37.98 -5.07 -13.63
N ARG A 801 37.99 -3.75 -13.40
CA ARG A 801 38.66 -3.16 -12.22
C ARG A 801 38.00 -3.58 -10.91
N LEU A 802 36.65 -3.57 -10.86
CA LEU A 802 35.92 -3.97 -9.65
C LEU A 802 36.04 -5.47 -9.34
N LYS A 803 36.22 -6.33 -10.36
CA LYS A 803 36.45 -7.77 -10.14
C LYS A 803 37.86 -8.06 -9.64
N ASN A 804 38.85 -7.27 -10.03
CA ASN A 804 40.26 -7.45 -9.67
C ASN A 804 40.64 -6.73 -8.36
N SER A 805 39.71 -6.05 -7.73
CA SER A 805 39.88 -5.28 -6.48
C SER A 805 39.21 -5.96 -5.29
#